data_a36a7368a1b9d0c7bd3e315f67ef4cec
#
_entry.id   a36a7368a1b9d0c7bd3e315f67ef4cec
#
_cell.length_a   1.000
_cell.length_b   1.000
_cell.length_c   1.000
_cell.angle_alpha   90.00
_cell.angle_beta   90.00
_cell.angle_gamma   90.00
#
_symmetry.space_group_name_H-M   'P 1'
#
loop_
_entity.id
_entity.type
_entity.pdbx_description
1 polymer ?
#
loop_
_entity_poly.entity_id
_entity_poly.type
_entity_poly.pdbx_seq_one_letter_code
_entity_poly.pdbx_strand_id
1 'polypeptide(L)'
;MKYIVIGGVAGGATAAARIRRNTEQAEIILFEKGEYISYANCGLPYYIGGVIAEREKLFVQTPEAFGKRFNIDVRTRSEVIAIHSADKTVDIRTSDGKTYTESYDKLLLSPGASPVRPPLPGIDNEGIFTLRNVNDTDAIKSYLQQHKVKRAVIIGAGFIGLEMAENLQEAGAEVAVVEMANQVMAPIDFSMASLVHEHLLQKGVHLYLEKAVASFERTVNGLEVIFKSGERLPADMVLLSIGVRPNTSLATEAGLEIGEMRGIKVNDYLQTSDEHIYAVGDAIEFRHPLTDRPWLNYLAGPANRQARIVADNMVFGNKVTYEGAVGTSIAKIFDMTVAASGLPAKRLKQAGIDYLSATIHSGSHAGYYPDALQMSIKITFSPVNGKLLGAQIVGYNGVDKRIDEFSQVIKHNGTVYDLMALEQAYAPPFSSAKDPVAVAGYVAGNILSGKMKPLYWRELQAADLSKVTLVDVRTPDEFALGALKGAVNIPLDDMRERMKEIPQDKPVYLYCGVGLRGYLASNILLQNGFGEVRNLIGGLKLYKAATAPLPKPKEFSNSGSSSSDSSKVDHSEHSKDSAEAYTIASSVIPSMKAIKVDACGISCPGPIMKLKKSMEELADGERLEIVATDAGFPRDAEAWCQTTGNRFVSVNSGAGKYQVIVEKNTPQSSSSEVCREDKGKTFILFSDDLDKVLATFVLANGAAATGKKVTIFFTFWGLNAIKRLDKPAVKKDIWGKMFGMMLPSSSLKLRLSKMNMGGMGARMMRYIMNKKNIDSLESLRTQAIQNGVEFIACQMSMDVMGVKREELLDHVTIGGVATYMNRAEQANVNLFI
;
A
#
# COMPACT_ATOMS: atom_id res chain seq x y z
N MET A 1 28.26 -1.41 -42.91
CA MET A 1 27.78 -2.54 -42.12
C MET A 1 26.27 -2.43 -42.02
N LYS A 2 25.62 -3.59 -42.15
CA LYS A 2 24.17 -3.72 -42.04
C LYS A 2 23.80 -4.39 -40.73
N TYR A 3 23.02 -3.71 -39.93
CA TYR A 3 22.52 -4.19 -38.64
C TYR A 3 21.03 -4.50 -38.75
N ILE A 4 20.65 -5.69 -38.30
CA ILE A 4 19.24 -6.04 -38.14
C ILE A 4 18.91 -6.14 -36.66
N VAL A 5 17.77 -5.55 -36.26
CA VAL A 5 17.24 -5.60 -34.89
C VAL A 5 15.87 -6.24 -34.95
N ILE A 6 15.65 -7.32 -34.18
CA ILE A 6 14.36 -8.02 -34.10
C ILE A 6 13.69 -7.66 -32.76
N GLY A 7 12.55 -7.00 -32.83
CA GLY A 7 11.76 -6.50 -31.71
C GLY A 7 11.99 -5.02 -31.42
N GLY A 8 10.91 -4.24 -31.45
CA GLY A 8 10.92 -2.79 -31.48
C GLY A 8 10.56 -2.10 -30.15
N VAL A 9 10.61 -2.80 -28.99
CA VAL A 9 10.25 -2.19 -27.71
C VAL A 9 11.51 -1.83 -26.90
N ALA A 10 11.58 -2.06 -25.61
CA ALA A 10 12.62 -1.55 -24.71
C ALA A 10 14.05 -1.84 -25.17
N GLY A 11 14.39 -3.09 -25.38
CA GLY A 11 15.75 -3.52 -25.73
C GLY A 11 16.14 -3.12 -27.17
N GLY A 12 15.30 -3.53 -28.14
CA GLY A 12 15.63 -3.34 -29.56
C GLY A 12 15.59 -1.87 -30.02
N ALA A 13 14.54 -1.11 -29.67
CA ALA A 13 14.47 0.30 -30.05
C ALA A 13 15.61 1.12 -29.43
N THR A 14 15.95 0.87 -28.15
CA THR A 14 17.09 1.53 -27.49
C THR A 14 18.42 1.18 -28.14
N ALA A 15 18.61 -0.11 -28.50
CA ALA A 15 19.84 -0.54 -29.18
C ALA A 15 19.95 0.04 -30.59
N ALA A 16 18.90 -0.02 -31.40
CA ALA A 16 18.87 0.55 -32.75
C ALA A 16 19.21 2.04 -32.76
N ALA A 17 18.59 2.83 -31.87
CA ALA A 17 18.90 4.24 -31.71
C ALA A 17 20.34 4.48 -31.22
N ARG A 18 20.92 3.58 -30.42
CA ARG A 18 22.31 3.67 -29.95
C ARG A 18 23.29 3.29 -31.04
N ILE A 19 23.02 2.24 -31.85
CA ILE A 19 23.83 1.87 -33.00
C ILE A 19 23.94 3.08 -33.96
N ARG A 20 22.85 3.76 -34.27
CA ARG A 20 22.87 4.96 -35.12
C ARG A 20 23.77 6.06 -34.54
N ARG A 21 23.68 6.33 -33.22
CA ARG A 21 24.56 7.32 -32.57
C ARG A 21 26.04 6.94 -32.60
N ASN A 22 26.34 5.66 -32.68
CA ASN A 22 27.70 5.14 -32.73
C ASN A 22 28.25 5.11 -34.18
N THR A 23 27.37 4.99 -35.19
CA THR A 23 27.76 4.92 -36.60
C THR A 23 26.66 5.48 -37.52
N GLU A 24 26.91 6.69 -38.10
CA GLU A 24 25.94 7.38 -38.97
C GLU A 24 25.78 6.67 -40.33
N GLN A 25 26.82 6.00 -40.80
CA GLN A 25 26.84 5.39 -42.14
C GLN A 25 26.29 3.95 -42.18
N ALA A 26 25.84 3.43 -41.07
CA ALA A 26 25.32 2.04 -41.03
C ALA A 26 23.92 1.97 -41.68
N GLU A 27 23.65 0.87 -42.34
CA GLU A 27 22.28 0.47 -42.66
C GLU A 27 21.69 -0.22 -41.41
N ILE A 28 20.54 0.25 -40.94
CA ILE A 28 19.88 -0.31 -39.74
C ILE A 28 18.43 -0.60 -40.11
N ILE A 29 18.03 -1.87 -39.95
CA ILE A 29 16.65 -2.31 -40.13
C ILE A 29 16.13 -2.80 -38.80
N LEU A 30 14.96 -2.32 -38.37
CA LEU A 30 14.26 -2.76 -37.18
C LEU A 30 12.96 -3.45 -37.58
N PHE A 31 12.87 -4.76 -37.28
CA PHE A 31 11.67 -5.56 -37.51
C PHE A 31 10.83 -5.66 -36.23
N GLU A 32 9.55 -5.37 -36.36
CA GLU A 32 8.56 -5.56 -35.29
C GLU A 32 7.33 -6.30 -35.88
N LYS A 33 6.99 -7.45 -35.28
CA LYS A 33 5.83 -8.23 -35.72
C LYS A 33 4.50 -7.53 -35.42
N GLY A 34 4.49 -6.73 -34.35
CA GLY A 34 3.33 -5.93 -33.98
C GLY A 34 3.22 -4.64 -34.79
N GLU A 35 2.23 -3.87 -34.44
CA GLU A 35 1.91 -2.58 -35.09
C GLU A 35 2.72 -1.43 -34.52
N TYR A 36 3.13 -1.53 -33.25
CA TYR A 36 3.70 -0.43 -32.47
C TYR A 36 5.11 -0.76 -31.98
N ILE A 37 5.98 0.24 -32.03
CA ILE A 37 7.29 0.22 -31.40
C ILE A 37 7.34 1.19 -30.23
N SER A 38 8.34 1.07 -29.38
CA SER A 38 8.70 2.07 -28.35
C SER A 38 7.51 2.60 -27.56
N TYR A 39 6.64 1.72 -27.08
CA TYR A 39 5.51 2.09 -26.23
C TYR A 39 5.76 1.77 -24.75
N ALA A 40 5.00 2.45 -23.88
CA ALA A 40 5.08 2.34 -22.42
C ALA A 40 4.39 1.05 -21.95
N ASN A 41 5.09 -0.09 -22.03
CA ASN A 41 4.54 -1.39 -21.64
C ASN A 41 4.05 -1.41 -20.17
N CYS A 42 4.79 -0.78 -19.26
CA CYS A 42 4.37 -0.64 -17.85
C CYS A 42 3.23 0.37 -17.65
N GLY A 43 2.84 1.14 -18.66
CA GLY A 43 1.70 2.07 -18.63
C GLY A 43 0.36 1.42 -18.97
N LEU A 44 0.36 0.20 -19.51
CA LEU A 44 -0.83 -0.47 -20.00
C LEU A 44 -1.92 -0.68 -18.94
N PRO A 45 -1.61 -1.17 -17.71
CA PRO A 45 -2.59 -1.28 -16.63
C PRO A 45 -3.23 0.07 -16.29
N TYR A 46 -2.42 1.13 -16.19
CA TYR A 46 -2.87 2.47 -15.83
C TYR A 46 -3.74 3.14 -16.90
N TYR A 47 -3.56 2.78 -18.17
CA TYR A 47 -4.47 3.21 -19.23
C TYR A 47 -5.81 2.45 -19.17
N ILE A 48 -5.81 1.17 -18.79
CA ILE A 48 -7.03 0.39 -18.60
C ILE A 48 -7.86 1.01 -17.46
N GLY A 49 -7.25 1.33 -16.34
CA GLY A 49 -7.89 1.95 -15.16
C GLY A 49 -8.24 3.44 -15.34
N GLY A 50 -7.77 4.09 -16.43
CA GLY A 50 -8.07 5.49 -16.72
C GLY A 50 -7.12 6.51 -16.08
N VAL A 51 -6.12 6.10 -15.31
CA VAL A 51 -5.06 6.98 -14.76
C VAL A 51 -4.30 7.65 -15.90
N ILE A 52 -3.95 6.91 -16.95
CA ILE A 52 -3.51 7.44 -18.24
C ILE A 52 -4.75 7.58 -19.10
N ALA A 53 -5.25 8.80 -19.25
CA ALA A 53 -6.52 9.05 -19.93
C ALA A 53 -6.43 8.89 -21.47
N GLU A 54 -5.31 9.30 -22.05
CA GLU A 54 -5.10 9.38 -23.50
C GLU A 54 -4.26 8.20 -23.98
N ARG A 55 -4.77 7.43 -24.94
CA ARG A 55 -4.10 6.27 -25.52
C ARG A 55 -2.75 6.62 -26.15
N GLU A 56 -2.68 7.79 -26.78
CA GLU A 56 -1.51 8.30 -27.49
C GLU A 56 -0.31 8.51 -26.57
N LYS A 57 -0.54 8.74 -25.28
CA LYS A 57 0.52 8.84 -24.26
C LYS A 57 1.26 7.53 -23.97
N LEU A 58 0.69 6.39 -24.42
CA LEU A 58 1.38 5.11 -24.36
C LEU A 58 2.54 5.05 -25.37
N PHE A 59 2.51 5.83 -26.43
CA PHE A 59 3.52 5.77 -27.48
C PHE A 59 4.66 6.76 -27.19
N VAL A 60 5.81 6.22 -26.82
CA VAL A 60 7.02 7.04 -26.60
C VAL A 60 7.54 7.57 -27.95
N GLN A 61 7.49 6.73 -28.99
CA GLN A 61 7.80 7.09 -30.38
C GLN A 61 6.90 6.32 -31.32
N THR A 62 6.47 6.96 -32.43
CA THR A 62 5.84 6.24 -33.55
C THR A 62 6.92 5.68 -34.49
N PRO A 63 6.61 4.63 -35.28
CA PRO A 63 7.55 4.06 -36.26
C PRO A 63 8.13 5.12 -37.21
N GLU A 64 7.27 6.02 -37.73
CA GLU A 64 7.65 7.06 -38.68
C GLU A 64 8.57 8.11 -38.00
N ALA A 65 8.20 8.58 -36.82
CA ALA A 65 9.00 9.57 -36.09
C ALA A 65 10.36 9.01 -35.67
N PHE A 66 10.39 7.74 -35.26
CA PHE A 66 11.61 7.02 -34.88
C PHE A 66 12.53 6.81 -36.08
N GLY A 67 11.96 6.28 -37.19
CA GLY A 67 12.68 6.06 -38.43
C GLY A 67 13.29 7.35 -38.99
N LYS A 68 12.51 8.44 -39.05
CA LYS A 68 12.97 9.74 -39.50
C LYS A 68 14.06 10.34 -38.60
N ARG A 69 13.86 10.27 -37.27
CA ARG A 69 14.79 10.86 -36.29
C ARG A 69 16.16 10.17 -36.30
N PHE A 70 16.14 8.85 -36.39
CA PHE A 70 17.36 8.04 -36.26
C PHE A 70 17.84 7.46 -37.60
N ASN A 71 17.22 7.83 -38.74
CA ASN A 71 17.55 7.27 -40.03
C ASN A 71 17.61 5.72 -40.01
N ILE A 72 16.56 5.09 -39.48
CA ILE A 72 16.38 3.64 -39.33
C ILE A 72 15.22 3.20 -40.21
N ASP A 73 15.39 2.13 -40.96
CA ASP A 73 14.28 1.47 -41.67
C ASP A 73 13.46 0.65 -40.66
N VAL A 74 12.30 1.21 -40.25
CA VAL A 74 11.41 0.57 -39.28
C VAL A 74 10.29 -0.17 -40.01
N ARG A 75 10.30 -1.49 -39.91
CA ARG A 75 9.31 -2.35 -40.54
C ARG A 75 8.42 -3.02 -39.49
N THR A 76 7.28 -2.42 -39.21
CA THR A 76 6.22 -3.00 -38.36
C THR A 76 5.39 -4.00 -39.15
N ARG A 77 4.58 -4.83 -38.44
CA ARG A 77 3.77 -5.91 -39.04
C ARG A 77 4.61 -6.84 -39.94
N SER A 78 5.88 -7.04 -39.54
CA SER A 78 6.91 -7.77 -40.26
C SER A 78 7.59 -8.73 -39.31
N GLU A 79 7.15 -9.99 -39.33
CA GLU A 79 7.65 -11.04 -38.47
C GLU A 79 8.85 -11.74 -39.08
N VAL A 80 9.98 -11.72 -38.37
CA VAL A 80 11.11 -12.58 -38.75
C VAL A 80 10.76 -14.00 -38.32
N ILE A 81 10.72 -14.91 -39.30
CA ILE A 81 10.28 -16.30 -39.13
C ILE A 81 11.42 -17.31 -39.17
N ALA A 82 12.58 -16.98 -39.73
CA ALA A 82 13.77 -17.81 -39.69
C ALA A 82 15.06 -16.99 -39.66
N ILE A 83 16.12 -17.56 -39.13
CA ILE A 83 17.50 -17.02 -39.14
C ILE A 83 18.40 -18.10 -39.73
N HIS A 84 19.12 -17.75 -40.81
CA HIS A 84 20.10 -18.57 -41.45
C HIS A 84 21.49 -18.05 -41.08
N SER A 85 22.04 -18.53 -39.99
CA SER A 85 23.28 -17.99 -39.40
C SER A 85 24.50 -18.18 -40.33
N ALA A 86 24.57 -19.30 -41.04
CA ALA A 86 25.66 -19.58 -41.99
C ALA A 86 25.68 -18.56 -43.15
N ASP A 87 24.51 -18.19 -43.67
CA ASP A 87 24.36 -17.25 -44.79
C ASP A 87 24.21 -15.80 -44.34
N LYS A 88 24.10 -15.57 -43.04
CA LYS A 88 23.82 -14.27 -42.41
C LYS A 88 22.59 -13.59 -43.00
N THR A 89 21.50 -14.34 -43.10
CA THR A 89 20.20 -13.87 -43.59
C THR A 89 19.07 -14.18 -42.62
N VAL A 90 18.00 -13.39 -42.72
CA VAL A 90 16.74 -13.63 -42.01
C VAL A 90 15.59 -13.66 -43.03
N ASP A 91 14.63 -14.54 -42.79
CA ASP A 91 13.39 -14.58 -43.58
C ASP A 91 12.28 -13.81 -42.83
N ILE A 92 11.61 -12.96 -43.55
CA ILE A 92 10.57 -12.08 -43.01
C ILE A 92 9.22 -12.43 -43.67
N ARG A 93 8.19 -12.49 -42.84
CA ARG A 93 6.80 -12.60 -43.27
C ARG A 93 6.03 -11.31 -42.91
N THR A 94 5.47 -10.66 -43.90
CA THR A 94 4.63 -9.49 -43.74
C THR A 94 3.19 -9.87 -43.40
N SER A 95 2.38 -8.92 -42.93
CA SER A 95 0.99 -9.16 -42.52
C SER A 95 0.09 -9.57 -43.69
N ASP A 96 0.45 -9.28 -44.97
CA ASP A 96 -0.22 -9.71 -46.18
C ASP A 96 0.22 -11.13 -46.65
N GLY A 97 1.06 -11.81 -45.83
CA GLY A 97 1.53 -13.18 -46.08
C GLY A 97 2.72 -13.31 -47.03
N LYS A 98 3.24 -12.22 -47.58
CA LYS A 98 4.45 -12.27 -48.43
C LYS A 98 5.69 -12.55 -47.58
N THR A 99 6.60 -13.34 -48.12
CA THR A 99 7.90 -13.64 -47.54
C THR A 99 9.02 -13.05 -48.42
N TYR A 100 10.07 -12.57 -47.74
CA TYR A 100 11.31 -12.10 -48.37
C TYR A 100 12.49 -12.29 -47.41
N THR A 101 13.70 -12.20 -47.94
CA THR A 101 14.94 -12.43 -47.20
C THR A 101 15.78 -11.14 -47.14
N GLU A 102 16.37 -10.87 -45.95
CA GLU A 102 17.31 -9.76 -45.76
C GLU A 102 18.64 -10.29 -45.19
N SER A 103 19.75 -9.74 -45.69
CA SER A 103 21.07 -10.06 -45.16
C SER A 103 21.48 -9.15 -44.03
N TYR A 104 22.39 -9.60 -43.15
CA TYR A 104 22.95 -8.79 -42.07
C TYR A 104 24.45 -9.02 -41.90
N ASP A 105 25.17 -8.02 -41.38
CA ASP A 105 26.53 -8.17 -40.85
C ASP A 105 26.49 -8.54 -39.36
N LYS A 106 25.54 -7.91 -38.61
CA LYS A 106 25.27 -8.19 -37.19
C LYS A 106 23.76 -8.19 -36.94
N LEU A 107 23.34 -9.15 -36.10
CA LEU A 107 21.94 -9.37 -35.75
C LEU A 107 21.74 -9.18 -34.25
N LEU A 108 20.70 -8.44 -33.83
CA LEU A 108 20.26 -8.29 -32.44
C LEU A 108 18.88 -8.93 -32.24
N LEU A 109 18.79 -9.90 -31.33
CA LEU A 109 17.55 -10.51 -30.90
C LEU A 109 17.02 -9.80 -29.65
N SER A 110 15.82 -9.22 -29.74
CA SER A 110 15.10 -8.62 -28.64
C SER A 110 13.61 -9.04 -28.67
N PRO A 111 13.29 -10.35 -28.80
CA PRO A 111 11.93 -10.82 -29.03
C PRO A 111 11.07 -10.77 -27.77
N GLY A 112 11.64 -10.43 -26.61
CA GLY A 112 10.95 -10.31 -25.33
C GLY A 112 10.44 -11.66 -24.79
N ALA A 113 9.32 -11.59 -24.03
CA ALA A 113 8.64 -12.73 -23.45
C ALA A 113 7.13 -12.64 -23.70
N SER A 114 6.44 -13.77 -23.67
CA SER A 114 4.99 -13.89 -23.83
C SER A 114 4.32 -14.35 -22.56
N PRO A 115 3.08 -13.92 -22.26
CA PRO A 115 2.32 -14.42 -21.12
C PRO A 115 2.15 -15.93 -21.18
N VAL A 116 2.23 -16.57 -20.02
CA VAL A 116 1.97 -18.01 -19.90
C VAL A 116 0.46 -18.25 -20.03
N ARG A 117 0.08 -19.12 -20.97
CA ARG A 117 -1.30 -19.56 -21.16
C ARG A 117 -1.31 -21.09 -21.13
N PRO A 118 -1.62 -21.71 -19.97
CA PRO A 118 -1.58 -23.16 -19.83
C PRO A 118 -2.76 -23.80 -20.58
N PRO A 119 -2.66 -25.03 -21.02
CA PRO A 119 -3.74 -25.72 -21.76
C PRO A 119 -4.85 -26.19 -20.79
N LEU A 120 -5.55 -25.24 -20.16
CA LEU A 120 -6.67 -25.53 -19.29
C LEU A 120 -7.99 -25.55 -20.10
N PRO A 121 -8.91 -26.48 -19.80
CA PRO A 121 -10.22 -26.50 -20.45
C PRO A 121 -10.94 -25.15 -20.30
N GLY A 122 -11.47 -24.65 -21.41
CA GLY A 122 -12.21 -23.39 -21.45
C GLY A 122 -11.38 -22.11 -21.42
N ILE A 123 -10.05 -22.19 -21.50
CA ILE A 123 -9.18 -21.00 -21.44
C ILE A 123 -9.39 -20.06 -22.64
N ASP A 124 -9.92 -20.55 -23.75
CA ASP A 124 -10.20 -19.77 -24.97
C ASP A 124 -11.60 -19.16 -24.99
N ASN A 125 -12.36 -19.26 -23.89
CA ASN A 125 -13.62 -18.58 -23.76
C ASN A 125 -13.45 -17.07 -23.86
N GLU A 126 -14.39 -16.40 -24.53
CA GLU A 126 -14.48 -14.95 -24.58
C GLU A 126 -14.54 -14.36 -23.16
N GLY A 127 -13.85 -13.25 -22.91
CA GLY A 127 -13.74 -12.63 -21.58
C GLY A 127 -12.54 -13.11 -20.78
N ILE A 128 -11.70 -14.01 -21.33
CA ILE A 128 -10.43 -14.42 -20.72
C ILE A 128 -9.26 -13.76 -21.46
N PHE A 129 -8.49 -12.95 -20.77
CA PHE A 129 -7.44 -12.10 -21.32
C PHE A 129 -6.07 -12.40 -20.73
N THR A 130 -5.04 -12.03 -21.46
CA THR A 130 -3.68 -11.76 -20.98
C THR A 130 -3.36 -10.32 -21.29
N LEU A 131 -2.36 -9.74 -20.62
CA LEU A 131 -1.91 -8.37 -20.88
C LEU A 131 -0.41 -8.36 -21.21
N ARG A 132 -0.08 -7.96 -22.46
CA ARG A 132 1.31 -7.87 -22.90
C ARG A 132 1.59 -6.64 -23.78
N ASN A 133 0.68 -6.27 -24.63
CA ASN A 133 0.87 -5.21 -25.65
C ASN A 133 -0.34 -4.25 -25.73
N VAL A 134 -0.25 -3.28 -26.61
CA VAL A 134 -1.30 -2.27 -26.79
C VAL A 134 -2.60 -2.90 -27.29
N ASN A 135 -2.54 -3.90 -28.16
CA ASN A 135 -3.74 -4.56 -28.69
C ASN A 135 -4.49 -5.32 -27.61
N ASP A 136 -3.77 -6.01 -26.71
CA ASP A 136 -4.38 -6.66 -25.53
C ASP A 136 -5.10 -5.61 -24.66
N THR A 137 -4.44 -4.47 -24.46
CA THR A 137 -4.98 -3.35 -23.66
C THR A 137 -6.26 -2.79 -24.27
N ASP A 138 -6.27 -2.55 -25.60
CA ASP A 138 -7.43 -2.07 -26.32
C ASP A 138 -8.58 -3.08 -26.25
N ALA A 139 -8.29 -4.38 -26.38
CA ALA A 139 -9.27 -5.46 -26.24
C ALA A 139 -9.88 -5.50 -24.84
N ILE A 140 -9.06 -5.44 -23.77
CA ILE A 140 -9.51 -5.41 -22.38
C ILE A 140 -10.39 -4.18 -22.13
N LYS A 141 -9.93 -3.00 -22.54
CA LYS A 141 -10.66 -1.74 -22.33
C LYS A 141 -11.99 -1.72 -23.06
N SER A 142 -12.01 -2.19 -24.32
CA SER A 142 -13.23 -2.33 -25.09
C SER A 142 -14.22 -3.31 -24.45
N TYR A 143 -13.72 -4.44 -23.95
CA TYR A 143 -14.55 -5.43 -23.27
C TYR A 143 -15.18 -4.88 -21.99
N LEU A 144 -14.41 -4.16 -21.17
CA LEU A 144 -14.91 -3.49 -19.96
C LEU A 144 -16.04 -2.50 -20.27
N GLN A 145 -15.93 -1.77 -21.39
CA GLN A 145 -16.95 -0.79 -21.82
C GLN A 145 -18.21 -1.44 -22.36
N GLN A 146 -18.06 -2.50 -23.17
CA GLN A 146 -19.17 -3.15 -23.86
C GLN A 146 -19.99 -4.08 -22.95
N HIS A 147 -19.33 -4.80 -22.03
CA HIS A 147 -19.95 -5.86 -21.22
C HIS A 147 -20.31 -5.43 -19.80
N LYS A 148 -20.07 -4.16 -19.41
CA LYS A 148 -20.34 -3.64 -18.05
C LYS A 148 -19.84 -4.60 -16.96
N VAL A 149 -18.58 -5.00 -17.06
CA VAL A 149 -17.94 -5.96 -16.16
C VAL A 149 -18.10 -5.51 -14.70
N LYS A 150 -18.72 -6.34 -13.87
CA LYS A 150 -18.90 -6.11 -12.44
C LYS A 150 -17.94 -6.95 -11.60
N ARG A 151 -17.58 -8.16 -12.08
CA ARG A 151 -16.75 -9.14 -11.38
C ARG A 151 -15.55 -9.48 -12.23
N ALA A 152 -14.37 -9.06 -11.79
CA ALA A 152 -13.12 -9.38 -12.47
C ALA A 152 -12.31 -10.36 -11.60
N VAL A 153 -11.89 -11.48 -12.20
CA VAL A 153 -11.02 -12.46 -11.54
C VAL A 153 -9.64 -12.42 -12.16
N ILE A 154 -8.62 -12.15 -11.34
CA ILE A 154 -7.23 -12.13 -11.73
C ILE A 154 -6.55 -13.40 -11.24
N ILE A 155 -5.95 -14.16 -12.16
CA ILE A 155 -5.22 -15.39 -11.84
C ILE A 155 -3.73 -15.10 -11.87
N GLY A 156 -3.10 -15.16 -10.68
CA GLY A 156 -1.72 -14.80 -10.45
C GLY A 156 -1.56 -13.44 -9.75
N ALA A 157 -0.91 -13.46 -8.59
CA ALA A 157 -0.71 -12.32 -7.71
C ALA A 157 0.71 -11.73 -7.79
N GLY A 158 1.29 -11.68 -9.01
CA GLY A 158 2.53 -10.98 -9.32
C GLY A 158 2.32 -9.49 -9.55
N PHE A 159 3.35 -8.79 -10.04
CA PHE A 159 3.31 -7.35 -10.34
C PHE A 159 2.12 -6.96 -11.21
N ILE A 160 2.02 -7.54 -12.42
CA ILE A 160 0.95 -7.22 -13.38
C ILE A 160 -0.43 -7.53 -12.79
N GLY A 161 -0.58 -8.66 -12.08
CA GLY A 161 -1.85 -9.05 -11.47
C GLY A 161 -2.33 -8.06 -10.42
N LEU A 162 -1.44 -7.57 -9.57
CA LEU A 162 -1.80 -6.62 -8.51
C LEU A 162 -1.99 -5.20 -9.03
N GLU A 163 -1.21 -4.75 -10.03
CA GLU A 163 -1.46 -3.49 -10.73
C GLU A 163 -2.81 -3.53 -11.45
N MET A 164 -3.16 -4.66 -12.08
CA MET A 164 -4.47 -4.82 -12.70
C MET A 164 -5.61 -4.90 -11.68
N ALA A 165 -5.37 -5.44 -10.48
CA ALA A 165 -6.38 -5.44 -9.41
C ALA A 165 -6.80 -4.03 -9.03
N GLU A 166 -5.85 -3.13 -8.82
CA GLU A 166 -6.11 -1.71 -8.61
C GLU A 166 -6.88 -1.10 -9.79
N ASN A 167 -6.35 -1.26 -11.01
CA ASN A 167 -6.89 -0.59 -12.19
C ASN A 167 -8.27 -1.11 -12.64
N LEU A 168 -8.58 -2.39 -12.42
CA LEU A 168 -9.92 -2.93 -12.68
C LEU A 168 -10.93 -2.47 -11.62
N GLN A 169 -10.50 -2.31 -10.36
CA GLN A 169 -11.35 -1.75 -9.32
C GLN A 169 -11.63 -0.27 -9.56
N GLU A 170 -10.65 0.51 -9.99
CA GLU A 170 -10.83 1.92 -10.44
C GLU A 170 -11.78 2.01 -11.65
N ALA A 171 -11.78 1.02 -12.53
CA ALA A 171 -12.73 0.91 -13.63
C ALA A 171 -14.13 0.46 -13.19
N GLY A 172 -14.36 0.20 -11.89
CA GLY A 172 -15.67 -0.09 -11.31
C GLY A 172 -15.99 -1.57 -11.12
N ALA A 173 -15.05 -2.49 -11.30
CA ALA A 173 -15.26 -3.91 -11.09
C ALA A 173 -14.98 -4.30 -9.61
N GLU A 174 -15.73 -5.25 -9.07
CA GLU A 174 -15.37 -5.99 -7.87
C GLU A 174 -14.30 -7.03 -8.24
N VAL A 175 -13.17 -7.04 -7.52
CA VAL A 175 -11.98 -7.77 -7.94
C VAL A 175 -11.66 -8.93 -7.00
N ALA A 176 -11.44 -10.12 -7.58
CA ALA A 176 -10.83 -11.26 -6.90
C ALA A 176 -9.45 -11.57 -7.47
N VAL A 177 -8.49 -11.80 -6.60
CA VAL A 177 -7.14 -12.25 -6.93
C VAL A 177 -6.96 -13.69 -6.47
N VAL A 178 -6.63 -14.58 -7.40
CA VAL A 178 -6.43 -16.02 -7.19
C VAL A 178 -4.95 -16.34 -7.35
N GLU A 179 -4.36 -16.96 -6.34
CA GLU A 179 -2.95 -17.33 -6.34
C GLU A 179 -2.77 -18.79 -5.85
N MET A 180 -1.96 -19.55 -6.57
CA MET A 180 -1.67 -20.94 -6.21
C MET A 180 -0.74 -21.04 -4.98
N ALA A 181 0.11 -20.05 -4.78
CA ALA A 181 0.98 -19.95 -3.61
C ALA A 181 0.19 -19.43 -2.39
N ASN A 182 0.80 -19.56 -1.21
CA ASN A 182 0.25 -19.02 0.04
C ASN A 182 0.48 -17.52 0.23
N GLN A 183 1.00 -16.83 -0.80
CA GLN A 183 1.29 -15.39 -0.72
C GLN A 183 1.22 -14.69 -2.08
N VAL A 184 0.91 -13.41 -2.08
CA VAL A 184 1.11 -12.50 -3.20
C VAL A 184 2.58 -12.07 -3.31
N MET A 185 2.96 -11.42 -4.41
CA MET A 185 4.30 -10.81 -4.61
C MET A 185 5.44 -11.77 -4.34
N ALA A 186 5.66 -12.70 -5.26
CA ALA A 186 6.74 -13.70 -5.18
C ALA A 186 8.15 -13.14 -4.88
N PRO A 187 8.54 -11.90 -5.24
CA PRO A 187 9.86 -11.35 -4.90
C PRO A 187 10.10 -11.05 -3.42
N ILE A 188 9.07 -11.01 -2.58
CA ILE A 188 9.22 -10.77 -1.14
C ILE A 188 8.90 -12.02 -0.30
N ASP A 189 9.34 -12.04 0.94
CA ASP A 189 9.06 -13.13 1.88
C ASP A 189 7.64 -13.05 2.45
N PHE A 190 7.12 -14.19 2.93
CA PHE A 190 5.75 -14.31 3.43
C PHE A 190 5.40 -13.25 4.50
N SER A 191 6.29 -12.99 5.45
CA SER A 191 6.04 -11.98 6.51
C SER A 191 5.94 -10.55 5.98
N MET A 192 6.53 -10.25 4.83
CA MET A 192 6.35 -8.96 4.16
C MET A 192 5.10 -8.97 3.28
N ALA A 193 4.84 -10.09 2.61
CA ALA A 193 3.62 -10.28 1.81
C ALA A 193 2.35 -10.24 2.66
N SER A 194 2.39 -10.70 3.92
CA SER A 194 1.23 -10.63 4.83
C SER A 194 0.76 -9.20 5.10
N LEU A 195 1.66 -8.21 5.08
CA LEU A 195 1.29 -6.79 5.15
C LEU A 195 0.54 -6.32 3.88
N VAL A 196 0.91 -6.89 2.73
CA VAL A 196 0.22 -6.62 1.46
C VAL A 196 -1.14 -7.32 1.42
N HIS A 197 -1.26 -8.55 1.98
CA HIS A 197 -2.55 -9.23 2.12
C HIS A 197 -3.54 -8.39 2.91
N GLU A 198 -3.12 -7.88 4.07
CA GLU A 198 -3.95 -7.01 4.91
C GLU A 198 -4.42 -5.77 4.14
N HIS A 199 -3.50 -5.14 3.39
CA HIS A 199 -3.82 -3.96 2.59
C HIS A 199 -4.83 -4.26 1.46
N LEU A 200 -4.64 -5.34 0.70
CA LEU A 200 -5.56 -5.77 -0.35
C LEU A 200 -6.98 -6.02 0.19
N LEU A 201 -7.06 -6.71 1.34
CA LEU A 201 -8.34 -6.95 2.02
C LEU A 201 -9.02 -5.65 2.48
N GLN A 202 -8.23 -4.69 3.02
CA GLN A 202 -8.74 -3.37 3.40
C GLN A 202 -9.25 -2.56 2.19
N LYS A 203 -8.64 -2.76 1.01
CA LYS A 203 -9.08 -2.16 -0.26
C LYS A 203 -10.27 -2.89 -0.89
N GLY A 204 -10.77 -3.96 -0.26
CA GLY A 204 -11.93 -4.70 -0.74
C GLY A 204 -11.63 -5.74 -1.81
N VAL A 205 -10.37 -6.08 -2.03
CA VAL A 205 -9.98 -7.16 -2.95
C VAL A 205 -10.25 -8.51 -2.30
N HIS A 206 -10.95 -9.40 -3.01
CA HIS A 206 -11.17 -10.78 -2.55
C HIS A 206 -9.92 -11.62 -2.84
N LEU A 207 -9.26 -12.11 -1.79
CA LEU A 207 -7.98 -12.80 -1.91
C LEU A 207 -8.16 -14.32 -1.73
N TYR A 208 -7.88 -15.08 -2.80
CA TYR A 208 -7.93 -16.55 -2.84
C TYR A 208 -6.53 -17.12 -2.95
N LEU A 209 -5.86 -17.37 -1.82
CA LEU A 209 -4.54 -18.00 -1.78
C LEU A 209 -4.66 -19.52 -1.69
N GLU A 210 -3.58 -20.22 -2.08
CA GLU A 210 -3.51 -21.69 -2.14
C GLU A 210 -4.61 -22.31 -3.02
N LYS A 211 -5.07 -21.56 -4.03
CA LYS A 211 -6.12 -21.98 -4.96
C LYS A 211 -5.56 -22.19 -6.36
N ALA A 212 -5.57 -23.43 -6.82
CA ALA A 212 -5.16 -23.78 -8.17
C ALA A 212 -6.38 -23.89 -9.09
N VAL A 213 -6.36 -23.18 -10.22
CA VAL A 213 -7.42 -23.25 -11.24
C VAL A 213 -7.31 -24.55 -12.01
N ALA A 214 -8.44 -25.20 -12.27
CA ALA A 214 -8.55 -26.43 -13.06
C ALA A 214 -9.11 -26.16 -14.46
N SER A 215 -10.14 -25.31 -14.57
CA SER A 215 -10.82 -25.03 -15.85
C SER A 215 -11.63 -23.75 -15.77
N PHE A 216 -12.16 -23.36 -16.93
CA PHE A 216 -13.10 -22.24 -17.09
C PHE A 216 -14.35 -22.76 -17.78
N GLU A 217 -15.52 -22.39 -17.28
CA GLU A 217 -16.79 -22.73 -17.90
C GLU A 217 -17.56 -21.46 -18.24
N ARG A 218 -18.25 -21.47 -19.40
CA ARG A 218 -19.17 -20.40 -19.74
C ARG A 218 -20.57 -20.81 -19.32
N THR A 219 -21.24 -19.94 -18.61
CA THR A 219 -22.62 -20.12 -18.13
C THR A 219 -23.53 -19.04 -18.71
N VAL A 220 -24.81 -19.14 -18.47
CA VAL A 220 -25.78 -18.09 -18.85
C VAL A 220 -25.54 -16.77 -18.11
N ASN A 221 -24.82 -16.80 -16.98
CA ASN A 221 -24.53 -15.65 -16.11
C ASN A 221 -23.10 -15.10 -16.25
N GLY A 222 -22.33 -15.55 -17.26
CA GLY A 222 -20.94 -15.13 -17.47
C GLY A 222 -19.97 -16.31 -17.46
N LEU A 223 -18.79 -16.12 -16.90
CA LEU A 223 -17.75 -17.12 -16.74
C LEU A 223 -17.74 -17.68 -15.31
N GLU A 224 -17.30 -18.92 -15.17
CA GLU A 224 -16.94 -19.53 -13.89
C GLU A 224 -15.50 -20.02 -13.92
N VAL A 225 -14.73 -19.63 -12.91
CA VAL A 225 -13.39 -20.16 -12.64
C VAL A 225 -13.55 -21.35 -11.70
N ILE A 226 -13.11 -22.54 -12.14
CA ILE A 226 -13.23 -23.79 -11.36
C ILE A 226 -11.88 -24.12 -10.77
N PHE A 227 -11.83 -24.27 -9.45
CA PHE A 227 -10.63 -24.67 -8.76
C PHE A 227 -10.45 -26.19 -8.72
N LYS A 228 -9.23 -26.66 -8.54
CA LYS A 228 -8.95 -28.10 -8.34
C LYS A 228 -9.69 -28.71 -7.14
N SER A 229 -10.12 -27.88 -6.19
CA SER A 229 -10.96 -28.30 -5.06
C SER A 229 -12.43 -28.57 -5.43
N GLY A 230 -12.84 -28.25 -6.66
CA GLY A 230 -14.24 -28.27 -7.11
C GLY A 230 -15.05 -27.01 -6.78
N GLU A 231 -14.49 -26.09 -6.01
CA GLU A 231 -15.11 -24.78 -5.73
C GLU A 231 -15.18 -23.94 -7.00
N ARG A 232 -16.24 -23.15 -7.16
CA ARG A 232 -16.52 -22.32 -8.34
C ARG A 232 -16.53 -20.85 -7.97
N LEU A 233 -15.91 -20.01 -8.79
CA LEU A 233 -15.87 -18.56 -8.61
C LEU A 233 -16.47 -17.89 -9.87
N PRO A 234 -17.63 -17.20 -9.76
CA PRO A 234 -18.23 -16.52 -10.89
C PRO A 234 -17.40 -15.31 -11.32
N ALA A 235 -17.37 -15.03 -12.62
CA ALA A 235 -16.65 -13.91 -13.20
C ALA A 235 -17.38 -13.37 -14.42
N ASP A 236 -17.25 -12.07 -14.68
CA ASP A 236 -17.66 -11.46 -15.95
C ASP A 236 -16.43 -11.33 -16.87
N MET A 237 -15.25 -11.26 -16.27
CA MET A 237 -13.95 -11.17 -16.95
C MET A 237 -12.89 -11.92 -16.14
N VAL A 238 -11.95 -12.56 -16.85
CA VAL A 238 -10.77 -13.21 -16.25
C VAL A 238 -9.50 -12.64 -16.87
N LEU A 239 -8.52 -12.29 -16.04
CA LEU A 239 -7.18 -11.91 -16.48
C LEU A 239 -6.15 -12.96 -16.00
N LEU A 240 -5.42 -13.53 -16.95
CA LEU A 240 -4.33 -14.46 -16.67
C LEU A 240 -3.02 -13.69 -16.48
N SER A 241 -2.45 -13.71 -15.27
CA SER A 241 -1.19 -13.05 -14.91
C SER A 241 -0.25 -14.02 -14.17
N ILE A 242 -0.14 -15.26 -14.68
CA ILE A 242 0.60 -16.37 -14.05
C ILE A 242 2.07 -16.45 -14.45
N GLY A 243 2.62 -15.34 -14.94
CA GLY A 243 4.00 -15.20 -15.37
C GLY A 243 4.17 -15.14 -16.89
N VAL A 244 5.42 -15.05 -17.30
CA VAL A 244 5.83 -14.92 -18.70
C VAL A 244 6.89 -15.98 -19.04
N ARG A 245 6.99 -16.30 -20.33
CA ARG A 245 7.99 -17.21 -20.90
C ARG A 245 8.83 -16.48 -21.94
N PRO A 246 10.16 -16.59 -21.93
CA PRO A 246 11.02 -15.99 -22.95
C PRO A 246 10.68 -16.52 -24.34
N ASN A 247 10.72 -15.66 -25.34
CA ASN A 247 10.46 -16.00 -26.74
C ASN A 247 11.77 -16.49 -27.38
N THR A 248 11.99 -17.79 -27.36
CA THR A 248 13.27 -18.41 -27.81
C THR A 248 13.14 -19.27 -29.05
N SER A 249 11.96 -19.48 -29.62
CA SER A 249 11.72 -20.34 -30.78
C SER A 249 12.64 -19.99 -31.96
N LEU A 250 12.68 -18.71 -32.33
CA LEU A 250 13.52 -18.23 -33.43
C LEU A 250 15.02 -18.52 -33.20
N ALA A 251 15.51 -18.34 -31.97
CA ALA A 251 16.89 -18.65 -31.61
C ALA A 251 17.16 -20.18 -31.61
N THR A 252 16.21 -20.96 -31.10
CA THR A 252 16.29 -22.43 -31.07
C THR A 252 16.33 -23.03 -32.49
N GLU A 253 15.47 -22.54 -33.37
CA GLU A 253 15.41 -22.98 -34.77
C GLU A 253 16.65 -22.58 -35.56
N ALA A 254 17.30 -21.47 -35.19
CA ALA A 254 18.59 -21.05 -35.72
C ALA A 254 19.78 -21.82 -35.16
N GLY A 255 19.60 -22.77 -34.25
CA GLY A 255 20.65 -23.56 -33.61
C GLY A 255 21.47 -22.82 -32.55
N LEU A 256 20.98 -21.68 -32.03
CA LEU A 256 21.60 -20.96 -30.94
C LEU A 256 21.42 -21.66 -29.59
N GLU A 257 22.43 -21.57 -28.70
CA GLU A 257 22.35 -22.16 -27.37
C GLU A 257 21.23 -21.55 -26.55
N ILE A 258 20.39 -22.43 -26.01
CA ILE A 258 19.34 -22.08 -25.02
C ILE A 258 19.78 -22.57 -23.65
N GLY A 259 19.68 -21.71 -22.65
CA GLY A 259 20.12 -22.00 -21.30
C GLY A 259 19.14 -22.87 -20.49
N GLU A 260 19.54 -23.19 -19.26
CA GLU A 260 18.78 -24.06 -18.33
C GLU A 260 17.41 -23.49 -17.96
N MET A 261 17.29 -22.16 -17.85
CA MET A 261 16.05 -21.46 -17.58
C MET A 261 15.19 -21.22 -18.85
N ARG A 262 15.62 -21.80 -20.00
CA ARG A 262 15.00 -21.64 -21.32
C ARG A 262 15.09 -20.24 -21.93
N GLY A 263 16.01 -19.40 -21.47
CA GLY A 263 16.36 -18.14 -22.12
C GLY A 263 17.45 -18.33 -23.18
N ILE A 264 17.62 -17.37 -24.08
CA ILE A 264 18.75 -17.34 -25.04
C ILE A 264 20.01 -17.13 -24.21
N LYS A 265 20.94 -18.08 -24.24
CA LYS A 265 22.19 -18.00 -23.50
C LYS A 265 23.11 -16.95 -24.15
N VAL A 266 23.62 -16.07 -23.33
CA VAL A 266 24.56 -15.02 -23.76
C VAL A 266 25.83 -15.04 -22.89
N ASN A 267 26.92 -14.57 -23.48
CA ASN A 267 28.15 -14.32 -22.74
C ASN A 267 28.10 -12.91 -22.08
N ASP A 268 29.18 -12.51 -21.40
CA ASP A 268 29.26 -11.21 -20.70
C ASP A 268 29.15 -10.00 -21.65
N TYR A 269 29.37 -10.18 -22.94
CA TYR A 269 29.20 -9.14 -23.97
C TYR A 269 27.80 -9.10 -24.57
N LEU A 270 26.87 -9.93 -24.08
CA LEU A 270 25.52 -10.13 -24.61
C LEU A 270 25.49 -10.76 -26.00
N GLN A 271 26.56 -11.48 -26.38
CA GLN A 271 26.68 -12.24 -27.61
C GLN A 271 26.21 -13.68 -27.39
N THR A 272 25.49 -14.23 -28.34
CA THR A 272 25.00 -15.61 -28.33
C THR A 272 26.13 -16.62 -28.63
N SER A 273 25.79 -17.89 -28.89
CA SER A 273 26.73 -18.88 -29.38
C SER A 273 27.24 -18.58 -30.80
N ASP A 274 26.60 -17.67 -31.54
CA ASP A 274 27.09 -17.16 -32.82
C ASP A 274 27.74 -15.79 -32.65
N GLU A 275 28.92 -15.59 -33.23
CA GLU A 275 29.71 -14.35 -33.08
C GLU A 275 29.09 -13.09 -33.74
N HIS A 276 28.13 -13.30 -34.63
CA HIS A 276 27.46 -12.21 -35.34
C HIS A 276 26.08 -11.89 -34.75
N ILE A 277 25.60 -12.74 -33.79
CA ILE A 277 24.27 -12.64 -33.21
C ILE A 277 24.36 -12.29 -31.73
N TYR A 278 23.65 -11.26 -31.33
CA TYR A 278 23.55 -10.76 -29.96
C TYR A 278 22.10 -10.87 -29.47
N ALA A 279 21.87 -10.88 -28.16
CA ALA A 279 20.52 -10.89 -27.60
C ALA A 279 20.41 -10.05 -26.34
N VAL A 280 19.23 -9.43 -26.12
CA VAL A 280 18.92 -8.58 -24.96
C VAL A 280 17.48 -8.70 -24.50
N GLY A 281 17.21 -8.22 -23.31
CA GLY A 281 15.86 -8.09 -22.75
C GLY A 281 15.32 -9.38 -22.12
N ASP A 282 13.99 -9.50 -22.09
CA ASP A 282 13.29 -10.58 -21.39
C ASP A 282 13.60 -11.98 -21.94
N ALA A 283 14.20 -12.07 -23.13
CA ALA A 283 14.47 -13.34 -23.79
C ALA A 283 15.79 -14.00 -23.39
N ILE A 284 16.71 -13.26 -22.71
CA ILE A 284 18.05 -13.75 -22.44
C ILE A 284 18.18 -14.42 -21.06
N GLU A 285 19.08 -15.39 -21.00
CA GLU A 285 19.57 -16.00 -19.77
C GLU A 285 21.01 -15.58 -19.51
N PHE A 286 21.26 -15.07 -18.30
CA PHE A 286 22.58 -14.64 -17.85
C PHE A 286 22.84 -15.12 -16.42
N ARG A 287 24.07 -14.93 -15.91
CA ARG A 287 24.41 -15.32 -14.54
C ARG A 287 23.96 -14.29 -13.51
N HIS A 288 23.31 -14.76 -12.46
CA HIS A 288 22.89 -13.90 -11.36
C HIS A 288 24.09 -13.46 -10.51
N PRO A 289 24.32 -12.14 -10.26
CA PRO A 289 25.54 -11.66 -9.62
C PRO A 289 25.83 -12.20 -8.22
N LEU A 290 24.78 -12.60 -7.47
CA LEU A 290 24.95 -13.10 -6.09
C LEU A 290 25.13 -14.61 -6.00
N THR A 291 24.63 -15.37 -6.96
CA THR A 291 24.61 -16.84 -6.89
C THR A 291 25.42 -17.52 -7.97
N ASP A 292 25.84 -16.77 -8.96
CA ASP A 292 26.47 -17.27 -10.19
C ASP A 292 25.67 -18.37 -10.94
N ARG A 293 24.36 -18.45 -10.65
CA ARG A 293 23.43 -19.39 -11.29
C ARG A 293 22.71 -18.76 -12.47
N PRO A 294 22.23 -19.56 -13.44
CA PRO A 294 21.38 -19.06 -14.52
C PRO A 294 20.19 -18.28 -14.01
N TRP A 295 19.88 -17.16 -14.66
CA TRP A 295 18.84 -16.23 -14.25
C TRP A 295 18.12 -15.59 -15.43
N LEU A 296 16.81 -15.39 -15.27
CA LEU A 296 15.95 -14.61 -16.17
C LEU A 296 15.47 -13.36 -15.43
N ASN A 297 15.45 -12.22 -16.10
CA ASN A 297 15.05 -10.96 -15.48
C ASN A 297 14.15 -10.13 -16.41
N TYR A 298 12.87 -10.11 -16.15
CA TYR A 298 11.83 -9.48 -16.97
C TYR A 298 11.58 -8.01 -16.56
N LEU A 299 12.63 -7.18 -16.59
CA LEU A 299 12.58 -5.78 -16.16
C LEU A 299 13.13 -4.84 -17.24
N ALA A 300 12.41 -3.72 -17.46
CA ALA A 300 12.76 -2.75 -18.50
C ALA A 300 14.10 -2.02 -18.24
N GLY A 301 14.43 -1.73 -16.98
CA GLY A 301 15.70 -1.08 -16.61
C GLY A 301 16.93 -1.85 -17.07
N PRO A 302 17.09 -3.13 -16.68
CA PRO A 302 18.13 -4.03 -17.20
C PRO A 302 18.13 -4.16 -18.72
N ALA A 303 16.96 -4.31 -19.37
CA ALA A 303 16.86 -4.42 -20.83
C ALA A 303 17.43 -3.17 -21.55
N ASN A 304 17.12 -1.97 -21.05
CA ASN A 304 17.66 -0.70 -21.60
C ASN A 304 19.19 -0.58 -21.39
N ARG A 305 19.70 -1.04 -20.24
CA ARG A 305 21.14 -1.07 -19.97
C ARG A 305 21.87 -2.06 -20.89
N GLN A 306 21.29 -3.27 -21.06
CA GLN A 306 21.78 -4.29 -22.01
C GLN A 306 21.81 -3.73 -23.43
N ALA A 307 20.74 -3.05 -23.85
CA ALA A 307 20.65 -2.43 -25.18
C ALA A 307 21.77 -1.44 -25.45
N ARG A 308 22.16 -0.66 -24.46
CA ARG A 308 23.29 0.28 -24.58
C ARG A 308 24.62 -0.46 -24.74
N ILE A 309 24.84 -1.47 -23.91
CA ILE A 309 26.09 -2.29 -23.91
C ILE A 309 26.20 -3.04 -25.23
N VAL A 310 25.16 -3.71 -25.66
CA VAL A 310 25.16 -4.52 -26.88
C VAL A 310 25.39 -3.67 -28.12
N ALA A 311 24.77 -2.49 -28.20
CA ALA A 311 24.97 -1.57 -29.32
C ALA A 311 26.44 -1.10 -29.44
N ASP A 312 27.08 -0.81 -28.32
CA ASP A 312 28.50 -0.46 -28.29
C ASP A 312 29.37 -1.64 -28.71
N ASN A 313 29.07 -2.86 -28.22
CA ASN A 313 29.80 -4.09 -28.59
C ASN A 313 29.61 -4.47 -30.05
N MET A 314 28.42 -4.31 -30.60
CA MET A 314 28.15 -4.57 -32.03
C MET A 314 28.94 -3.64 -32.96
N VAL A 315 29.12 -2.39 -32.58
CA VAL A 315 29.80 -1.38 -33.41
C VAL A 315 31.31 -1.39 -33.21
N PHE A 316 31.77 -1.44 -31.96
CA PHE A 316 33.20 -1.26 -31.63
C PHE A 316 33.93 -2.54 -31.25
N GLY A 317 33.25 -3.69 -31.34
CA GLY A 317 33.74 -4.98 -30.84
C GLY A 317 33.46 -5.17 -29.35
N ASN A 318 33.55 -6.42 -28.89
CA ASN A 318 33.26 -6.84 -27.52
C ASN A 318 34.23 -6.21 -26.50
N LYS A 319 33.87 -5.06 -25.94
CA LYS A 319 34.66 -4.27 -24.97
C LYS A 319 33.99 -4.03 -23.63
N VAL A 320 32.65 -3.99 -23.62
CA VAL A 320 31.87 -3.65 -22.43
C VAL A 320 31.10 -4.86 -21.96
N THR A 321 31.33 -5.25 -20.71
CA THR A 321 30.66 -6.42 -20.11
C THR A 321 29.37 -6.02 -19.41
N TYR A 322 28.41 -6.94 -19.41
CA TYR A 322 27.19 -6.87 -18.64
C TYR A 322 27.34 -7.69 -17.35
N GLU A 323 27.38 -7.02 -16.21
CA GLU A 323 27.60 -7.63 -14.88
C GLU A 323 26.33 -8.30 -14.30
N GLY A 324 25.30 -8.48 -15.10
CA GLY A 324 24.01 -8.99 -14.64
C GLY A 324 23.13 -7.95 -13.93
N ALA A 325 22.06 -8.44 -13.35
CA ALA A 325 21.09 -7.64 -12.58
C ALA A 325 20.70 -8.37 -11.29
N VAL A 326 20.52 -7.63 -10.21
CA VAL A 326 20.12 -8.17 -8.89
C VAL A 326 18.59 -8.25 -8.72
N GLY A 327 17.81 -7.90 -9.75
CA GLY A 327 16.35 -8.01 -9.73
C GLY A 327 15.66 -6.93 -8.92
N THR A 328 16.17 -5.68 -8.95
CA THR A 328 15.51 -4.56 -8.26
C THR A 328 14.18 -4.21 -8.92
N SER A 329 13.12 -4.28 -8.15
CA SER A 329 11.74 -4.14 -8.60
C SER A 329 10.91 -3.34 -7.61
N ILE A 330 9.90 -2.64 -8.13
CA ILE A 330 8.97 -1.83 -7.34
C ILE A 330 7.59 -1.87 -7.99
N ALA A 331 6.54 -1.90 -7.17
CA ALA A 331 5.16 -1.79 -7.60
C ALA A 331 4.37 -0.88 -6.67
N LYS A 332 3.42 -0.15 -7.23
CA LYS A 332 2.35 0.52 -6.50
C LYS A 332 1.13 -0.41 -6.48
N ILE A 333 0.60 -0.64 -5.29
CA ILE A 333 -0.59 -1.46 -5.06
C ILE A 333 -1.58 -0.59 -4.30
N PHE A 334 -2.49 0.03 -4.98
CA PHE A 334 -3.32 1.13 -4.48
C PHE A 334 -2.44 2.29 -3.98
N ASP A 335 -2.49 2.62 -2.72
CA ASP A 335 -1.63 3.63 -2.09
C ASP A 335 -0.37 3.05 -1.42
N MET A 336 -0.23 1.72 -1.38
CA MET A 336 0.95 1.03 -0.84
C MET A 336 2.01 0.81 -1.92
N THR A 337 3.26 0.95 -1.55
CA THR A 337 4.43 0.66 -2.40
C THR A 337 5.16 -0.57 -1.86
N VAL A 338 5.46 -1.51 -2.75
CA VAL A 338 6.20 -2.74 -2.45
C VAL A 338 7.43 -2.80 -3.32
N ALA A 339 8.61 -2.96 -2.73
CA ALA A 339 9.86 -3.03 -3.47
C ALA A 339 10.76 -4.15 -2.95
N ALA A 340 11.57 -4.71 -3.85
CA ALA A 340 12.55 -5.74 -3.53
C ALA A 340 13.81 -5.59 -4.37
N SER A 341 14.96 -6.00 -3.83
CA SER A 341 16.23 -6.11 -4.53
C SER A 341 17.04 -7.28 -3.98
N GLY A 342 17.77 -7.98 -4.82
CA GLY A 342 18.50 -9.19 -4.44
C GLY A 342 17.59 -10.38 -4.16
N LEU A 343 17.97 -11.23 -3.22
CA LEU A 343 17.32 -12.51 -2.97
C LEU A 343 16.51 -12.52 -1.65
N PRO A 344 15.22 -12.85 -1.70
CA PRO A 344 14.45 -13.11 -0.49
C PRO A 344 14.90 -14.40 0.21
N ALA A 345 14.63 -14.53 1.51
CA ALA A 345 15.04 -15.67 2.33
C ALA A 345 14.66 -17.03 1.73
N LYS A 346 13.47 -17.12 1.11
CA LYS A 346 13.02 -18.37 0.45
C LYS A 346 13.91 -18.78 -0.74
N ARG A 347 14.41 -17.81 -1.51
CA ARG A 347 15.33 -18.07 -2.62
C ARG A 347 16.72 -18.44 -2.13
N LEU A 348 17.21 -17.80 -1.08
CA LEU A 348 18.48 -18.16 -0.43
C LEU A 348 18.43 -19.59 0.10
N LYS A 349 17.34 -19.96 0.79
CA LYS A 349 17.13 -21.35 1.25
C LYS A 349 17.11 -22.35 0.10
N GLN A 350 16.42 -22.06 -1.00
CA GLN A 350 16.41 -22.91 -2.21
C GLN A 350 17.79 -23.03 -2.86
N ALA A 351 18.59 -21.98 -2.79
CA ALA A 351 19.96 -21.96 -3.30
C ALA A 351 20.96 -22.62 -2.36
N GLY A 352 20.59 -23.00 -1.13
CA GLY A 352 21.50 -23.54 -0.11
C GLY A 352 22.48 -22.49 0.42
N ILE A 353 22.10 -21.21 0.40
CA ILE A 353 22.92 -20.10 0.90
C ILE A 353 22.48 -19.76 2.32
N ASP A 354 23.40 -19.84 3.27
CA ASP A 354 23.17 -19.45 4.65
C ASP A 354 22.94 -17.94 4.77
N TYR A 355 21.94 -17.56 5.55
CA TYR A 355 21.59 -16.18 5.76
C TYR A 355 21.05 -15.92 7.17
N LEU A 356 21.22 -14.69 7.61
CA LEU A 356 20.46 -14.07 8.70
C LEU A 356 19.52 -13.03 8.13
N SER A 357 18.52 -12.61 8.90
CA SER A 357 17.65 -11.52 8.47
C SER A 357 17.34 -10.56 9.62
N ALA A 358 17.15 -9.29 9.27
CA ALA A 358 16.67 -8.25 10.16
C ALA A 358 15.39 -7.65 9.55
N THR A 359 14.40 -7.35 10.40
CA THR A 359 13.20 -6.61 10.00
C THR A 359 13.00 -5.45 10.95
N ILE A 360 12.81 -4.27 10.38
CA ILE A 360 12.54 -3.04 11.12
C ILE A 360 11.27 -2.37 10.63
N HIS A 361 10.71 -1.50 11.46
CA HIS A 361 9.64 -0.59 11.09
C HIS A 361 10.10 0.83 11.41
N SER A 362 10.08 1.72 10.43
CA SER A 362 10.60 3.08 10.54
C SER A 362 9.69 4.06 9.79
N GLY A 363 9.69 5.33 10.20
CA GLY A 363 8.97 6.37 9.46
C GLY A 363 9.64 6.70 8.13
N SER A 364 8.86 7.16 7.17
CA SER A 364 9.35 7.65 5.88
C SER A 364 10.28 8.86 6.03
N HIS A 365 10.02 9.68 7.04
CA HIS A 365 10.80 10.83 7.45
C HIS A 365 10.65 11.09 8.94
N ALA A 366 11.16 12.21 9.46
CA ALA A 366 11.15 12.55 10.86
C ALA A 366 9.71 12.61 11.41
N GLY A 367 9.42 11.83 12.47
CA GLY A 367 8.07 11.67 13.00
C GLY A 367 7.45 12.93 13.62
N TYR A 368 8.26 13.97 13.90
CA TYR A 368 7.79 15.28 14.33
C TYR A 368 7.41 16.20 13.15
N TYR A 369 7.71 15.78 11.91
CA TYR A 369 7.26 16.45 10.69
C TYR A 369 5.96 15.79 10.19
N PRO A 370 4.96 16.56 9.72
CA PRO A 370 3.67 16.01 9.31
C PRO A 370 3.76 14.93 8.23
N ASP A 371 2.79 14.03 8.21
CA ASP A 371 2.59 13.00 7.20
C ASP A 371 3.68 11.90 7.14
N ALA A 372 4.41 11.69 8.24
CA ALA A 372 5.33 10.57 8.35
C ALA A 372 4.58 9.24 8.38
N LEU A 373 4.74 8.43 7.33
CA LEU A 373 4.12 7.13 7.20
C LEU A 373 5.14 6.01 7.47
N GLN A 374 4.71 4.97 8.15
CA GLN A 374 5.57 3.86 8.51
C GLN A 374 5.86 2.95 7.31
N MET A 375 7.12 2.55 7.15
CA MET A 375 7.56 1.49 6.24
C MET A 375 8.15 0.31 7.02
N SER A 376 7.97 -0.89 6.48
CA SER A 376 8.55 -2.13 6.97
C SER A 376 9.69 -2.51 6.04
N ILE A 377 10.88 -2.71 6.58
CA ILE A 377 12.09 -3.07 5.82
C ILE A 377 12.62 -4.40 6.35
N LYS A 378 12.82 -5.35 5.45
CA LYS A 378 13.48 -6.61 5.75
C LYS A 378 14.73 -6.76 4.89
N ILE A 379 15.86 -7.08 5.52
CA ILE A 379 17.11 -7.38 4.82
C ILE A 379 17.57 -8.81 5.14
N THR A 380 18.25 -9.42 4.17
CA THR A 380 18.94 -10.71 4.32
C THR A 380 20.43 -10.52 4.10
N PHE A 381 21.26 -11.15 4.91
CA PHE A 381 22.72 -10.99 4.86
C PHE A 381 23.45 -12.25 5.29
N SER A 382 24.69 -12.39 4.86
CA SER A 382 25.54 -13.52 5.19
C SER A 382 25.91 -13.54 6.68
N PRO A 383 25.80 -14.68 7.38
CA PRO A 383 26.23 -14.81 8.78
C PRO A 383 27.76 -14.74 8.94
N VAL A 384 28.53 -14.96 7.87
CA VAL A 384 29.99 -15.04 7.93
C VAL A 384 30.64 -13.65 7.89
N ASN A 385 30.24 -12.82 6.94
CA ASN A 385 30.89 -11.54 6.66
C ASN A 385 29.94 -10.36 6.55
N GLY A 386 28.64 -10.57 6.78
CA GLY A 386 27.64 -9.52 6.70
C GLY A 386 27.32 -9.05 5.28
N LYS A 387 27.78 -9.74 4.21
CA LYS A 387 27.46 -9.38 2.83
C LYS A 387 25.95 -9.28 2.66
N LEU A 388 25.47 -8.17 2.11
CA LEU A 388 24.05 -7.94 1.87
C LEU A 388 23.57 -8.79 0.70
N LEU A 389 22.56 -9.61 0.92
CA LEU A 389 22.03 -10.59 -0.04
C LEU A 389 20.68 -10.18 -0.62
N GLY A 390 19.90 -9.39 0.12
CA GLY A 390 18.61 -8.93 -0.34
C GLY A 390 17.97 -7.91 0.58
N ALA A 391 17.05 -7.13 0.03
CA ALA A 391 16.24 -6.16 0.74
C ALA A 391 14.80 -6.15 0.22
N GLN A 392 13.85 -5.92 1.10
CA GLN A 392 12.42 -5.86 0.81
C GLN A 392 11.81 -4.71 1.62
N ILE A 393 10.99 -3.90 0.99
CA ILE A 393 10.32 -2.76 1.64
C ILE A 393 8.84 -2.79 1.30
N VAL A 394 8.00 -2.61 2.32
CA VAL A 394 6.56 -2.40 2.20
C VAL A 394 6.21 -1.13 2.96
N GLY A 395 5.62 -0.15 2.29
CA GLY A 395 5.30 1.15 2.88
C GLY A 395 4.55 2.05 1.91
N TYR A 396 4.42 3.33 2.26
CA TYR A 396 3.65 4.29 1.46
C TYR A 396 4.53 5.37 0.82
N ASN A 397 5.48 5.91 1.54
CA ASN A 397 6.38 6.97 1.09
C ASN A 397 7.85 6.61 1.28
N GLY A 398 8.71 7.04 0.36
CA GLY A 398 10.17 6.92 0.47
C GLY A 398 10.70 5.50 0.34
N VAL A 399 9.90 4.57 -0.19
CA VAL A 399 10.27 3.19 -0.49
C VAL A 399 11.23 3.14 -1.68
N ASP A 400 10.95 3.92 -2.71
CA ASP A 400 11.72 4.06 -3.95
C ASP A 400 13.18 4.46 -3.68
N LYS A 401 13.39 5.55 -2.93
CA LYS A 401 14.72 6.00 -2.54
C LYS A 401 15.52 4.89 -1.86
N ARG A 402 14.92 4.21 -0.85
CA ARG A 402 15.64 3.25 -0.01
C ARG A 402 15.93 1.94 -0.72
N ILE A 403 15.03 1.46 -1.58
CA ILE A 403 15.32 0.24 -2.33
C ILE A 403 16.47 0.46 -3.31
N ASP A 404 16.62 1.66 -3.87
CA ASP A 404 17.74 2.00 -4.73
C ASP A 404 19.08 2.03 -3.97
N GLU A 405 19.09 2.57 -2.74
CA GLU A 405 20.25 2.54 -1.85
C GLU A 405 20.67 1.09 -1.55
N PHE A 406 19.74 0.24 -1.13
CA PHE A 406 20.01 -1.20 -0.92
C PHE A 406 20.51 -1.87 -2.18
N SER A 407 19.92 -1.59 -3.33
CA SER A 407 20.31 -2.21 -4.61
C SER A 407 21.74 -1.90 -5.00
N GLN A 408 22.21 -0.67 -4.72
CA GLN A 408 23.60 -0.29 -4.98
C GLN A 408 24.57 -1.07 -4.07
N VAL A 409 24.25 -1.17 -2.77
CA VAL A 409 25.08 -1.95 -1.85
C VAL A 409 25.13 -3.43 -2.25
N ILE A 410 23.98 -4.04 -2.58
CA ILE A 410 23.90 -5.43 -3.04
C ILE A 410 24.73 -5.62 -4.32
N LYS A 411 24.56 -4.73 -5.30
CA LYS A 411 25.22 -4.82 -6.60
C LYS A 411 26.74 -4.75 -6.51
N HIS A 412 27.27 -3.94 -5.59
CA HIS A 412 28.71 -3.79 -5.37
C HIS A 412 29.26 -4.78 -4.34
N ASN A 413 28.52 -5.84 -4.02
CA ASN A 413 28.89 -6.87 -3.03
C ASN A 413 29.19 -6.30 -1.64
N GLY A 414 28.55 -5.17 -1.30
CA GLY A 414 28.69 -4.53 -0.01
C GLY A 414 28.04 -5.31 1.13
N THR A 415 28.27 -4.83 2.35
CA THR A 415 27.91 -5.47 3.61
C THR A 415 26.88 -4.64 4.37
N VAL A 416 26.37 -5.18 5.46
CA VAL A 416 25.51 -4.41 6.39
C VAL A 416 26.26 -3.24 7.04
N TYR A 417 27.59 -3.26 7.07
CA TYR A 417 28.41 -2.16 7.58
C TYR A 417 28.45 -0.99 6.57
N ASP A 418 28.41 -1.28 5.28
CA ASP A 418 28.29 -0.25 4.25
C ASP A 418 26.96 0.49 4.35
N LEU A 419 25.85 -0.19 4.75
CA LEU A 419 24.59 0.48 5.04
C LEU A 419 24.69 1.49 6.19
N MET A 420 25.53 1.21 7.20
CA MET A 420 25.76 2.12 8.31
C MET A 420 26.61 3.34 7.93
N ALA A 421 27.43 3.19 6.90
CA ALA A 421 28.36 4.20 6.43
C ALA A 421 27.79 5.11 5.32
N LEU A 422 26.59 4.80 4.81
CA LEU A 422 25.94 5.64 3.79
C LEU A 422 25.74 7.07 4.30
N GLU A 423 26.20 8.03 3.52
CA GLU A 423 25.96 9.44 3.74
C GLU A 423 24.66 9.84 3.01
N GLN A 424 23.58 9.92 3.76
CA GLN A 424 22.26 10.21 3.24
C GLN A 424 21.86 11.65 3.47
N ALA A 425 21.25 12.28 2.46
CA ALA A 425 20.70 13.60 2.58
C ALA A 425 19.58 13.64 3.63
N TYR A 426 19.68 14.55 4.59
CA TYR A 426 18.70 14.72 5.65
C TYR A 426 18.15 16.14 5.70
N ALA A 427 16.83 16.20 5.69
CA ALA A 427 16.03 17.28 6.27
C ALA A 427 14.69 16.67 6.69
N PRO A 428 13.97 17.25 7.69
CA PRO A 428 12.76 16.64 8.25
C PRO A 428 11.71 16.13 7.23
N PRO A 429 11.44 16.82 6.11
CA PRO A 429 10.46 16.36 5.11
C PRO A 429 10.90 15.14 4.29
N PHE A 430 12.18 14.79 4.26
CA PHE A 430 12.74 13.80 3.32
C PHE A 430 13.22 12.53 4.03
N SER A 431 13.66 12.65 5.27
CA SER A 431 14.20 11.52 6.05
C SER A 431 14.17 11.81 7.55
N SER A 432 14.69 10.89 8.34
CA SER A 432 15.09 11.11 9.74
C SER A 432 16.61 11.18 9.81
N ALA A 433 17.16 11.78 10.86
CA ALA A 433 18.61 11.86 11.07
C ALA A 433 19.29 10.48 11.12
N LYS A 434 18.54 9.45 11.51
CA LYS A 434 18.91 8.03 11.35
C LYS A 434 18.02 7.46 10.25
N ASP A 435 18.49 7.50 8.99
CA ASP A 435 17.70 6.95 7.87
C ASP A 435 17.38 5.46 8.11
N PRO A 436 16.19 4.99 7.70
CA PRO A 436 15.79 3.59 7.81
C PRO A 436 16.80 2.58 7.25
N VAL A 437 17.55 2.92 6.21
CA VAL A 437 18.59 2.05 5.63
C VAL A 437 19.74 1.85 6.62
N ALA A 438 20.22 2.95 7.22
CA ALA A 438 21.27 2.87 8.26
C ALA A 438 20.77 2.12 9.50
N VAL A 439 19.51 2.32 9.92
CA VAL A 439 18.89 1.60 11.05
C VAL A 439 18.83 0.09 10.76
N ALA A 440 18.49 -0.32 9.54
CA ALA A 440 18.52 -1.74 9.14
C ALA A 440 19.94 -2.31 9.26
N GLY A 441 20.95 -1.54 8.85
CA GLY A 441 22.37 -1.86 9.05
C GLY A 441 22.74 -2.03 10.53
N TYR A 442 22.32 -1.09 11.42
CA TYR A 442 22.60 -1.17 12.85
C TYR A 442 22.01 -2.44 13.49
N VAL A 443 20.75 -2.78 13.15
CA VAL A 443 20.10 -3.99 13.66
C VAL A 443 20.84 -5.25 13.18
N ALA A 444 21.19 -5.31 11.90
CA ALA A 444 21.94 -6.43 11.33
C ALA A 444 23.34 -6.57 11.96
N GLY A 445 24.03 -5.47 12.18
CA GLY A 445 25.33 -5.46 12.88
C GLY A 445 25.25 -5.94 14.33
N ASN A 446 24.18 -5.58 15.05
CA ASN A 446 23.92 -6.09 16.40
C ASN A 446 23.65 -7.61 16.40
N ILE A 447 23.00 -8.13 15.37
CA ILE A 447 22.80 -9.58 15.21
C ILE A 447 24.12 -10.28 14.92
N LEU A 448 24.91 -9.79 13.97
CA LEU A 448 26.22 -10.36 13.59
C LEU A 448 27.22 -10.37 14.75
N SER A 449 27.26 -9.29 15.53
CA SER A 449 28.16 -9.19 16.68
C SER A 449 27.69 -9.96 17.91
N GLY A 450 26.54 -10.65 17.85
CA GLY A 450 25.98 -11.37 18.99
C GLY A 450 25.37 -10.50 20.08
N LYS A 451 25.36 -9.16 19.90
CA LYS A 451 24.73 -8.21 20.85
C LYS A 451 23.22 -8.33 20.94
N MET A 452 22.60 -8.93 19.94
CA MET A 452 21.18 -9.26 19.92
C MET A 452 20.96 -10.62 19.29
N LYS A 453 20.29 -11.53 19.99
CA LYS A 453 19.84 -12.80 19.44
C LYS A 453 18.44 -12.63 18.84
N PRO A 454 18.24 -12.82 17.54
CA PRO A 454 16.93 -12.67 16.90
C PRO A 454 16.03 -13.85 17.29
N LEU A 455 14.74 -13.56 17.48
CA LEU A 455 13.64 -14.52 17.50
C LEU A 455 12.77 -14.26 16.28
N TYR A 456 12.60 -15.25 15.41
CA TYR A 456 11.76 -15.11 14.24
C TYR A 456 10.33 -15.56 14.54
N TRP A 457 9.36 -14.99 13.83
CA TRP A 457 7.95 -15.23 14.06
C TRP A 457 7.54 -16.72 14.00
N ARG A 458 8.14 -17.50 13.09
CA ARG A 458 7.89 -18.95 12.98
C ARG A 458 8.45 -19.73 14.17
N GLU A 459 9.58 -19.30 14.70
CA GLU A 459 10.17 -19.93 15.89
C GLU A 459 9.29 -19.67 17.11
N LEU A 460 8.78 -18.43 17.26
CA LEU A 460 7.85 -18.10 18.34
C LEU A 460 6.52 -18.85 18.18
N GLN A 461 5.99 -18.97 16.96
CA GLN A 461 4.76 -19.70 16.68
C GLN A 461 4.89 -21.20 17.03
N ALA A 462 6.07 -21.80 16.81
CA ALA A 462 6.35 -23.21 17.10
C ALA A 462 6.87 -23.45 18.53
N ALA A 463 7.10 -22.40 19.31
CA ALA A 463 7.73 -22.50 20.64
C ALA A 463 6.77 -23.15 21.65
N ASP A 464 7.33 -24.05 22.48
CA ASP A 464 6.67 -24.55 23.67
C ASP A 464 6.79 -23.47 24.77
N LEU A 465 5.73 -22.70 24.96
CA LEU A 465 5.68 -21.60 25.90
C LEU A 465 5.80 -22.04 27.38
N SER A 466 5.72 -23.32 27.71
CA SER A 466 6.00 -23.82 29.07
C SER A 466 7.51 -23.83 29.41
N LYS A 467 8.35 -23.88 28.37
CA LYS A 467 9.82 -23.96 28.48
C LYS A 467 10.53 -22.60 28.38
N VAL A 468 9.80 -21.54 28.09
CA VAL A 468 10.34 -20.19 27.92
C VAL A 468 9.53 -19.19 28.73
N THR A 469 10.14 -18.05 29.05
CA THR A 469 9.40 -16.92 29.64
C THR A 469 9.16 -15.91 28.54
N LEU A 470 7.91 -15.70 28.16
CA LEU A 470 7.51 -14.72 27.15
C LEU A 470 7.17 -13.40 27.84
N VAL A 471 7.88 -12.32 27.51
CA VAL A 471 7.73 -11.00 28.16
C VAL A 471 7.35 -9.96 27.12
N ASP A 472 6.26 -9.27 27.38
CA ASP A 472 5.82 -8.07 26.65
C ASP A 472 6.39 -6.82 27.33
N VAL A 473 7.25 -6.11 26.62
CA VAL A 473 7.88 -4.89 27.16
C VAL A 473 7.18 -3.60 26.75
N ARG A 474 5.93 -3.70 26.29
CA ARG A 474 5.07 -2.56 26.02
C ARG A 474 4.46 -2.00 27.29
N THR A 475 3.82 -0.82 27.16
CA THR A 475 3.08 -0.26 28.29
C THR A 475 1.90 -1.15 28.71
N PRO A 476 1.38 -1.03 29.95
CA PRO A 476 0.21 -1.77 30.40
C PRO A 476 -1.01 -1.53 29.50
N ASP A 477 -1.21 -0.31 29.02
CA ASP A 477 -2.31 0.03 28.11
C ASP A 477 -2.18 -0.71 26.76
N GLU A 478 -0.97 -0.75 26.18
CA GLU A 478 -0.72 -1.51 24.95
C GLU A 478 -0.92 -3.02 25.17
N PHE A 479 -0.57 -3.53 26.35
CA PHE A 479 -0.77 -4.92 26.72
C PHE A 479 -2.27 -5.26 26.83
N ALA A 480 -3.04 -4.39 27.47
CA ALA A 480 -4.49 -4.53 27.62
C ALA A 480 -5.24 -4.51 26.29
N LEU A 481 -4.73 -3.80 25.27
CA LEU A 481 -5.27 -3.77 23.90
C LEU A 481 -5.02 -5.08 23.13
N GLY A 482 -4.35 -6.06 23.73
CA GLY A 482 -4.11 -7.37 23.18
C GLY A 482 -2.65 -7.76 23.18
N ALA A 483 -2.37 -8.88 23.85
CA ALA A 483 -1.04 -9.46 24.04
C ALA A 483 -0.99 -10.90 23.50
N LEU A 484 0.20 -11.45 23.35
CA LEU A 484 0.38 -12.86 23.03
C LEU A 484 0.00 -13.72 24.26
N LYS A 485 -0.69 -14.82 23.98
CA LYS A 485 -1.12 -15.73 25.06
C LYS A 485 0.08 -16.21 25.89
N GLY A 486 -0.03 -16.12 27.20
CA GLY A 486 1.01 -16.55 28.16
C GLY A 486 2.14 -15.52 28.35
N ALA A 487 2.06 -14.34 27.75
CA ALA A 487 3.03 -13.28 27.99
C ALA A 487 2.82 -12.59 29.34
N VAL A 488 3.92 -12.26 30.01
CA VAL A 488 3.96 -11.41 31.22
C VAL A 488 4.28 -9.99 30.79
N ASN A 489 3.58 -8.99 31.31
CA ASN A 489 3.86 -7.60 31.00
C ASN A 489 4.87 -7.01 32.00
N ILE A 490 6.05 -6.67 31.48
CA ILE A 490 7.08 -5.91 32.22
C ILE A 490 7.52 -4.78 31.29
N PRO A 491 6.95 -3.57 31.43
CA PRO A 491 7.32 -2.44 30.60
C PRO A 491 8.81 -2.19 30.58
N LEU A 492 9.35 -1.73 29.45
CA LEU A 492 10.78 -1.45 29.31
C LEU A 492 11.31 -0.52 30.42
N ASP A 493 10.52 0.49 30.77
CA ASP A 493 10.95 1.51 31.74
C ASP A 493 11.02 0.94 33.18
N ASP A 494 10.20 -0.06 33.49
CA ASP A 494 10.17 -0.78 34.76
C ASP A 494 11.13 -1.98 34.77
N MET A 495 11.75 -2.32 33.64
CA MET A 495 12.50 -3.57 33.46
C MET A 495 13.62 -3.73 34.53
N ARG A 496 14.35 -2.67 34.86
CA ARG A 496 15.46 -2.72 35.81
C ARG A 496 15.01 -3.07 37.23
N GLU A 497 13.83 -2.65 37.63
CA GLU A 497 13.26 -2.90 38.97
C GLU A 497 12.58 -4.26 39.00
N ARG A 498 11.91 -4.64 37.91
CA ARG A 498 11.05 -5.82 37.83
C ARG A 498 11.68 -7.03 37.17
N MET A 499 12.94 -6.96 36.66
CA MET A 499 13.60 -8.10 36.01
C MET A 499 13.74 -9.32 36.95
N LYS A 500 13.75 -9.12 38.27
CA LYS A 500 13.75 -10.20 39.27
C LYS A 500 12.50 -11.07 39.27
N GLU A 501 11.40 -10.61 38.64
CA GLU A 501 10.18 -11.37 38.43
C GLU A 501 10.36 -12.41 37.29
N ILE A 502 11.41 -12.29 36.48
CA ILE A 502 11.71 -13.17 35.35
C ILE A 502 12.59 -14.33 35.87
N PRO A 503 12.15 -15.59 35.70
CA PRO A 503 12.95 -16.77 35.99
C PRO A 503 14.25 -16.79 35.19
N GLN A 504 15.41 -17.05 35.82
CA GLN A 504 16.69 -17.11 35.12
C GLN A 504 17.06 -18.49 34.61
N ASP A 505 16.30 -19.51 35.00
CA ASP A 505 16.48 -20.91 34.60
C ASP A 505 15.86 -21.26 33.22
N LYS A 506 15.14 -20.32 32.62
CA LYS A 506 14.49 -20.49 31.30
C LYS A 506 14.95 -19.42 30.32
N PRO A 507 14.98 -19.74 29.03
CA PRO A 507 15.15 -18.75 27.96
C PRO A 507 14.07 -17.65 28.04
N VAL A 508 14.46 -16.41 27.82
CA VAL A 508 13.55 -15.26 27.82
C VAL A 508 13.30 -14.77 26.39
N TYR A 509 12.05 -14.77 25.98
CA TYR A 509 11.59 -14.25 24.70
C TYR A 509 10.91 -12.92 24.90
N LEU A 510 11.47 -11.86 24.30
CA LEU A 510 11.00 -10.50 24.44
C LEU A 510 10.27 -10.05 23.19
N TYR A 511 9.21 -9.30 23.35
CA TYR A 511 8.61 -8.57 22.24
C TYR A 511 8.06 -7.20 22.66
N CYS A 512 7.97 -6.30 21.68
CA CYS A 512 7.22 -5.06 21.78
C CYS A 512 6.43 -4.83 20.46
N GLY A 513 5.93 -3.64 20.23
CA GLY A 513 5.17 -3.33 19.00
C GLY A 513 5.95 -3.59 17.71
N VAL A 514 7.22 -3.15 17.63
CA VAL A 514 8.03 -3.10 16.39
C VAL A 514 9.46 -3.64 16.52
N GLY A 515 9.91 -4.05 17.73
CA GLY A 515 11.22 -4.68 17.97
C GLY A 515 12.23 -3.83 18.76
N LEU A 516 12.14 -2.50 18.74
CA LEU A 516 13.15 -1.61 19.39
C LEU A 516 13.17 -1.74 20.91
N ARG A 517 12.03 -1.62 21.59
CA ARG A 517 11.96 -1.76 23.06
C ARG A 517 12.41 -3.14 23.52
N GLY A 518 12.06 -4.19 22.76
CA GLY A 518 12.54 -5.55 23.02
C GLY A 518 14.07 -5.67 22.91
N TYR A 519 14.70 -5.02 21.96
CA TYR A 519 16.16 -4.94 21.86
C TYR A 519 16.78 -4.24 23.07
N LEU A 520 16.23 -3.12 23.51
CA LEU A 520 16.72 -2.41 24.70
C LEU A 520 16.59 -3.28 25.96
N ALA A 521 15.44 -3.92 26.15
CA ALA A 521 15.20 -4.85 27.25
C ALA A 521 16.14 -6.07 27.20
N SER A 522 16.44 -6.61 26.03
CA SER A 522 17.37 -7.73 25.90
C SER A 522 18.77 -7.38 26.39
N ASN A 523 19.23 -6.17 26.06
CA ASN A 523 20.53 -5.69 26.57
C ASN A 523 20.55 -5.49 28.09
N ILE A 524 19.45 -5.01 28.67
CA ILE A 524 19.34 -4.88 30.15
C ILE A 524 19.46 -6.29 30.77
N LEU A 525 18.70 -7.26 30.30
CA LEU A 525 18.70 -8.60 30.88
C LEU A 525 20.04 -9.32 30.68
N LEU A 526 20.62 -9.28 29.49
CA LEU A 526 21.93 -9.91 29.22
C LEU A 526 23.03 -9.35 30.11
N GLN A 527 23.07 -8.03 30.34
CA GLN A 527 24.04 -7.39 31.18
C GLN A 527 23.81 -7.66 32.71
N ASN A 528 22.62 -8.16 33.08
CA ASN A 528 22.28 -8.57 34.44
C ASN A 528 22.27 -10.10 34.61
N GLY A 529 23.00 -10.84 33.75
CA GLY A 529 23.33 -12.25 33.97
C GLY A 529 22.27 -13.25 33.41
N PHE A 530 21.28 -12.80 32.63
CA PHE A 530 20.38 -13.73 31.96
C PHE A 530 21.11 -14.44 30.81
N GLY A 531 21.08 -15.77 30.78
CA GLY A 531 21.89 -16.58 29.86
C GLY A 531 21.38 -16.57 28.41
N GLU A 532 20.08 -16.71 28.19
CA GLU A 532 19.47 -16.73 26.85
C GLU A 532 18.30 -15.79 26.78
N VAL A 533 18.51 -14.68 26.05
CA VAL A 533 17.49 -13.66 25.80
C VAL A 533 17.38 -13.43 24.29
N ARG A 534 16.17 -13.59 23.75
CA ARG A 534 15.90 -13.38 22.32
C ARG A 534 14.83 -12.32 22.10
N ASN A 535 15.01 -11.48 21.08
CA ASN A 535 14.08 -10.40 20.74
C ASN A 535 13.33 -10.72 19.46
N LEU A 536 12.00 -10.63 19.50
CA LEU A 536 11.12 -10.86 18.33
C LEU A 536 11.35 -9.78 17.26
N ILE A 537 11.94 -10.21 16.14
CA ILE A 537 12.25 -9.35 15.00
C ILE A 537 10.96 -8.88 14.31
N GLY A 538 10.85 -7.56 14.11
CA GLY A 538 9.63 -6.92 13.57
C GLY A 538 8.49 -6.81 14.60
N GLY A 539 8.69 -7.30 15.84
CA GLY A 539 7.76 -7.18 16.94
C GLY A 539 6.38 -7.78 16.71
N LEU A 540 5.45 -7.39 17.55
CA LEU A 540 4.06 -7.87 17.51
C LEU A 540 3.35 -7.54 16.19
N LYS A 541 3.67 -6.40 15.56
CA LYS A 541 3.09 -5.98 14.28
C LYS A 541 3.33 -7.04 13.21
N LEU A 542 4.59 -7.40 13.00
CA LEU A 542 4.94 -8.41 11.98
C LEU A 542 4.41 -9.80 12.34
N TYR A 543 4.48 -10.16 13.63
CA TYR A 543 3.96 -11.43 14.12
C TYR A 543 2.46 -11.58 13.84
N LYS A 544 1.66 -10.59 14.24
CA LYS A 544 0.21 -10.58 13.98
C LYS A 544 -0.10 -10.69 12.49
N ALA A 545 0.54 -9.89 11.65
CA ALA A 545 0.33 -9.95 10.20
C ALA A 545 0.68 -11.32 9.61
N ALA A 546 1.79 -11.93 10.07
CA ALA A 546 2.26 -13.21 9.55
C ALA A 546 1.48 -14.44 10.09
N THR A 547 0.77 -14.29 11.20
CA THR A 547 0.03 -15.40 11.85
C THR A 547 -1.48 -15.22 11.80
N ALA A 548 -1.98 -14.07 11.34
CA ALA A 548 -3.40 -13.84 11.19
C ALA A 548 -3.99 -14.81 10.16
N PRO A 549 -5.10 -15.50 10.47
CA PRO A 549 -5.81 -16.27 9.48
C PRO A 549 -6.37 -15.31 8.43
N LEU A 550 -6.23 -15.68 7.16
CA LEU A 550 -6.91 -14.95 6.10
C LEU A 550 -8.42 -15.15 6.25
N PRO A 551 -9.22 -14.08 6.23
CA PRO A 551 -10.66 -14.22 6.25
C PRO A 551 -11.10 -15.02 5.01
N LYS A 552 -12.12 -15.85 5.17
CA LYS A 552 -12.74 -16.48 3.99
C LYS A 552 -13.20 -15.37 3.05
N PRO A 553 -12.86 -15.44 1.75
CA PRO A 553 -13.33 -14.46 0.79
C PRO A 553 -14.87 -14.42 0.81
N LYS A 554 -15.43 -13.22 0.80
CA LYS A 554 -16.88 -13.04 0.63
C LYS A 554 -17.24 -13.46 -0.80
N GLU A 555 -18.40 -14.11 -0.97
CA GLU A 555 -18.95 -14.32 -2.31
C GLU A 555 -19.18 -12.95 -2.98
N PHE A 556 -18.96 -12.88 -4.29
CA PHE A 556 -19.32 -11.69 -5.06
C PHE A 556 -20.80 -11.35 -4.84
N SER A 557 -21.12 -10.08 -4.72
CA SER A 557 -22.49 -9.62 -4.48
C SER A 557 -23.43 -10.08 -5.62
N ASN A 558 -24.37 -10.96 -5.29
CA ASN A 558 -25.42 -11.39 -6.21
C ASN A 558 -26.40 -10.25 -6.48
N SER A 559 -26.10 -9.36 -7.40
CA SER A 559 -27.06 -8.39 -7.91
C SER A 559 -27.84 -8.99 -9.09
N GLY A 560 -28.83 -9.83 -8.79
CA GLY A 560 -29.72 -10.32 -9.85
C GLY A 560 -30.44 -11.62 -9.50
N SER A 561 -31.42 -11.57 -8.63
CA SER A 561 -32.63 -12.40 -8.73
C SER A 561 -33.74 -11.80 -7.87
N SER A 562 -34.70 -11.22 -8.56
CA SER A 562 -36.05 -11.00 -8.05
C SER A 562 -36.84 -12.31 -8.16
N SER A 563 -37.59 -12.60 -7.12
CA SER A 563 -38.83 -13.40 -7.03
C SER A 563 -38.77 -14.90 -6.75
N SER A 564 -39.35 -15.21 -5.59
CA SER A 564 -40.37 -16.24 -5.32
C SER A 564 -39.97 -17.72 -5.50
N ASP A 565 -39.97 -18.54 -4.53
CA ASP A 565 -41.08 -19.18 -3.87
C ASP A 565 -40.61 -20.28 -2.86
N SER A 566 -41.31 -20.29 -1.82
CA SER A 566 -41.66 -21.24 -0.77
C SER A 566 -41.10 -22.67 -0.69
N SER A 567 -40.78 -23.04 0.54
CA SER A 567 -41.12 -24.28 1.29
C SER A 567 -40.21 -25.52 1.13
N LYS A 568 -39.54 -25.94 2.12
CA LYS A 568 -39.94 -26.96 3.15
C LYS A 568 -38.75 -27.29 4.07
N VAL A 569 -39.11 -27.41 5.31
CA VAL A 569 -38.35 -27.90 6.48
C VAL A 569 -38.01 -29.38 6.34
N ASP A 570 -36.84 -29.83 6.73
CA ASP A 570 -36.77 -31.00 7.62
C ASP A 570 -35.52 -31.00 8.52
N HIS A 571 -35.73 -31.49 9.72
CA HIS A 571 -34.82 -31.57 10.87
C HIS A 571 -33.97 -32.85 10.85
N SER A 572 -32.71 -32.77 11.32
CA SER A 572 -32.22 -33.72 12.39
C SER A 572 -30.78 -33.38 12.83
N GLU A 573 -30.65 -32.99 14.03
CA GLU A 573 -29.91 -33.45 15.22
C GLU A 573 -28.37 -33.69 15.17
N HIS A 574 -27.74 -32.95 16.06
CA HIS A 574 -26.65 -33.21 17.01
C HIS A 574 -25.21 -33.50 16.55
N SER A 575 -24.27 -32.65 16.87
CA SER A 575 -23.48 -32.77 18.11
C SER A 575 -22.49 -31.54 18.24
N LYS A 576 -22.22 -31.24 19.51
CA LYS A 576 -21.43 -30.18 20.11
C LYS A 576 -19.92 -30.32 19.78
N ASP A 577 -19.19 -29.25 19.58
CA ASP A 577 -18.41 -28.52 20.57
C ASP A 577 -17.59 -27.37 19.95
N SER A 578 -17.73 -26.24 20.59
CA SER A 578 -16.81 -25.13 20.86
C SER A 578 -15.89 -24.58 19.78
N ALA A 579 -16.25 -23.41 19.25
CA ALA A 579 -15.37 -22.22 19.07
C ALA A 579 -16.26 -21.00 18.79
N GLU A 580 -16.33 -20.08 19.74
CA GLU A 580 -17.04 -18.81 19.57
C GLU A 580 -16.34 -17.94 18.53
N ALA A 581 -16.93 -17.89 17.34
CA ALA A 581 -16.69 -16.85 16.35
C ALA A 581 -17.97 -16.04 16.26
N TYR A 582 -17.86 -14.75 16.45
CA TYR A 582 -18.98 -13.80 16.32
C TYR A 582 -19.66 -13.96 14.95
N THR A 583 -20.76 -14.66 14.93
CA THR A 583 -21.69 -14.71 13.81
C THR A 583 -22.93 -13.94 14.25
N ILE A 584 -23.20 -12.78 13.62
CA ILE A 584 -24.46 -12.06 13.80
C ILE A 584 -25.53 -12.87 13.03
N ALA A 585 -26.27 -13.69 13.75
CA ALA A 585 -27.41 -14.39 13.23
C ALA A 585 -28.59 -13.42 13.06
N SER A 586 -29.17 -13.38 11.87
CA SER A 586 -30.51 -12.80 11.65
C SER A 586 -31.55 -13.65 12.37
N SER A 587 -31.96 -13.22 13.57
CA SER A 587 -33.18 -13.70 14.21
C SER A 587 -34.29 -12.68 13.99
N VAL A 588 -35.36 -13.13 13.39
CA VAL A 588 -36.66 -12.42 13.30
C VAL A 588 -37.13 -12.05 14.70
N ILE A 589 -37.13 -10.76 15.04
CA ILE A 589 -37.65 -10.22 16.29
C ILE A 589 -38.93 -9.46 15.96
N PRO A 590 -39.98 -9.53 16.79
CA PRO A 590 -41.27 -8.88 16.54
C PRO A 590 -41.10 -7.37 16.39
N SER A 591 -41.86 -6.75 15.49
CA SER A 591 -41.80 -5.32 15.17
C SER A 591 -42.11 -4.45 16.38
N MET A 592 -41.11 -4.00 17.10
CA MET A 592 -41.18 -2.79 17.89
C MET A 592 -41.02 -1.58 16.98
N LYS A 593 -41.90 -0.61 17.12
CA LYS A 593 -41.97 0.61 16.31
C LYS A 593 -40.66 1.41 16.52
N ALA A 594 -39.74 1.35 15.58
CA ALA A 594 -38.53 2.17 15.64
C ALA A 594 -38.86 3.61 15.22
N ILE A 595 -38.34 4.59 15.93
CA ILE A 595 -38.42 6.00 15.54
C ILE A 595 -37.48 6.21 14.35
N LYS A 596 -37.98 6.74 13.22
CA LYS A 596 -37.19 6.97 12.02
C LYS A 596 -36.65 8.37 11.96
N VAL A 597 -35.35 8.51 11.73
CA VAL A 597 -34.64 9.78 11.61
C VAL A 597 -33.89 9.84 10.28
N ASP A 598 -34.12 10.88 9.50
CA ASP A 598 -33.41 11.12 8.25
C ASP A 598 -32.23 12.06 8.46
N ALA A 599 -31.00 11.57 8.28
CA ALA A 599 -29.77 12.33 8.29
C ALA A 599 -29.07 12.31 6.91
N CYS A 600 -29.84 12.05 5.83
CA CYS A 600 -29.33 12.11 4.46
C CYS A 600 -28.90 13.53 4.08
N GLY A 601 -27.81 13.63 3.30
CA GLY A 601 -27.26 14.90 2.84
C GLY A 601 -26.50 15.69 3.91
N ILE A 602 -26.32 15.13 5.12
CA ILE A 602 -25.52 15.70 6.20
C ILE A 602 -24.19 14.95 6.24
N SER A 603 -23.06 15.68 6.29
CA SER A 603 -21.71 15.10 6.41
C SER A 603 -21.24 15.08 7.87
N CYS A 604 -20.27 14.21 8.20
CA CYS A 604 -19.65 14.15 9.54
C CYS A 604 -19.28 15.57 10.07
N PRO A 605 -19.61 15.90 11.36
CA PRO A 605 -20.14 15.04 12.41
C PRO A 605 -21.70 15.07 12.50
N GLY A 606 -22.38 15.67 11.53
CA GLY A 606 -23.83 15.91 11.55
C GLY A 606 -24.68 14.67 11.85
N PRO A 607 -24.48 13.50 11.17
CA PRO A 607 -25.27 12.30 11.44
C PRO A 607 -25.12 11.78 12.88
N ILE A 608 -23.91 11.81 13.46
CA ILE A 608 -23.65 11.41 14.86
C ILE A 608 -24.30 12.36 15.85
N MET A 609 -24.28 13.67 15.56
CA MET A 609 -24.95 14.68 16.40
C MET A 609 -26.47 14.47 16.40
N LYS A 610 -27.04 14.14 15.24
CA LYS A 610 -28.46 13.85 15.10
C LYS A 610 -28.83 12.53 15.79
N LEU A 611 -27.98 11.49 15.68
CA LEU A 611 -28.12 10.25 16.43
C LEU A 611 -28.16 10.51 17.93
N LYS A 612 -27.19 11.25 18.50
CA LYS A 612 -27.14 11.62 19.92
C LYS A 612 -28.42 12.28 20.38
N LYS A 613 -28.83 13.37 19.68
CA LYS A 613 -30.03 14.14 20.04
C LYS A 613 -31.29 13.29 20.04
N SER A 614 -31.45 12.44 19.00
CA SER A 614 -32.65 11.60 18.90
C SER A 614 -32.62 10.46 19.95
N MET A 615 -31.43 9.97 20.33
CA MET A 615 -31.31 8.97 21.40
C MET A 615 -31.58 9.55 22.80
N GLU A 616 -31.38 10.87 23.03
CA GLU A 616 -31.71 11.53 24.29
C GLU A 616 -33.24 11.57 24.53
N GLU A 617 -34.02 11.64 23.45
CA GLU A 617 -35.50 11.71 23.46
C GLU A 617 -36.16 10.32 23.62
N LEU A 618 -35.46 9.21 23.55
CA LEU A 618 -35.94 7.82 23.65
C LEU A 618 -35.96 7.33 25.08
N ALA A 619 -36.91 6.43 25.37
CA ALA A 619 -36.91 5.65 26.61
C ALA A 619 -35.98 4.40 26.46
N ASP A 620 -35.59 3.82 27.61
CA ASP A 620 -34.73 2.64 27.62
C ASP A 620 -35.43 1.44 26.93
N GLY A 621 -34.68 0.74 26.07
CA GLY A 621 -35.17 -0.37 25.25
C GLY A 621 -35.84 0.07 23.93
N GLU A 622 -36.05 1.37 23.71
CA GLU A 622 -36.58 1.85 22.42
C GLU A 622 -35.49 1.88 21.34
N ARG A 623 -35.93 1.77 20.09
CA ARG A 623 -35.02 1.71 18.92
C ARG A 623 -35.13 2.94 18.05
N LEU A 624 -33.99 3.39 17.58
CA LEU A 624 -33.85 4.42 16.59
C LEU A 624 -33.36 3.84 15.28
N GLU A 625 -34.04 4.13 14.18
CA GLU A 625 -33.61 3.88 12.82
C GLU A 625 -33.15 5.20 12.21
N ILE A 626 -31.86 5.34 11.94
CA ILE A 626 -31.31 6.56 11.32
C ILE A 626 -30.70 6.25 9.97
N VAL A 627 -31.05 7.06 8.96
CA VAL A 627 -30.55 6.92 7.60
C VAL A 627 -29.64 8.09 7.28
N ALA A 628 -28.41 7.82 6.78
CA ALA A 628 -27.44 8.82 6.37
C ALA A 628 -26.82 8.46 5.01
N THR A 629 -26.27 9.47 4.34
CA THR A 629 -25.53 9.32 3.09
C THR A 629 -24.01 9.40 3.27
N ASP A 630 -23.55 9.59 4.51
CA ASP A 630 -22.14 9.62 4.89
C ASP A 630 -21.60 8.18 5.04
N ALA A 631 -20.57 7.82 4.25
CA ALA A 631 -20.00 6.48 4.25
C ALA A 631 -19.26 6.11 5.56
N GLY A 632 -18.80 7.09 6.33
CA GLY A 632 -18.19 6.91 7.64
C GLY A 632 -19.20 6.67 8.77
N PHE A 633 -20.42 7.10 8.58
CA PHE A 633 -21.46 7.10 9.63
C PHE A 633 -21.71 5.74 10.29
N PRO A 634 -21.76 4.59 9.61
CA PRO A 634 -21.97 3.30 10.28
C PRO A 634 -20.92 2.97 11.34
N ARG A 635 -19.64 3.22 11.04
CA ARG A 635 -18.52 2.98 11.97
C ARG A 635 -18.54 3.97 13.13
N ASP A 636 -18.84 5.22 12.82
CA ASP A 636 -18.97 6.27 13.83
C ASP A 636 -20.13 5.97 14.79
N ALA A 637 -21.26 5.49 14.29
CA ALA A 637 -22.41 5.09 15.09
C ALA A 637 -22.11 3.86 15.97
N GLU A 638 -21.39 2.87 15.45
CA GLU A 638 -20.95 1.70 16.22
C GLU A 638 -19.99 2.10 17.35
N ALA A 639 -18.98 2.90 17.05
CA ALA A 639 -18.03 3.45 18.03
C ALA A 639 -18.73 4.30 19.09
N TRP A 640 -19.71 5.11 18.68
CA TRP A 640 -20.53 5.90 19.59
C TRP A 640 -21.36 5.03 20.53
N CYS A 641 -22.00 3.96 20.02
CA CYS A 641 -22.74 3.00 20.84
C CYS A 641 -21.84 2.32 21.88
N GLN A 642 -20.65 1.87 21.48
CA GLN A 642 -19.67 1.27 22.39
C GLN A 642 -19.24 2.25 23.51
N THR A 643 -19.09 3.55 23.18
CA THR A 643 -18.66 4.56 24.15
C THR A 643 -19.78 4.98 25.10
N THR A 644 -21.04 5.00 24.63
CA THR A 644 -22.19 5.50 25.40
C THR A 644 -23.01 4.39 26.07
N GLY A 645 -22.62 3.11 25.87
CA GLY A 645 -23.32 1.95 26.45
C GLY A 645 -24.61 1.57 25.74
N ASN A 646 -24.96 2.25 24.61
CA ASN A 646 -26.09 1.89 23.79
C ASN A 646 -25.76 0.65 22.92
N ARG A 647 -26.82 -0.04 22.46
CA ARG A 647 -26.67 -1.25 21.66
C ARG A 647 -26.77 -0.92 20.17
N PHE A 648 -25.71 -1.19 19.43
CA PHE A 648 -25.74 -1.21 17.97
C PHE A 648 -26.44 -2.47 17.48
N VAL A 649 -27.57 -2.34 16.78
CA VAL A 649 -28.42 -3.48 16.42
C VAL A 649 -28.12 -3.99 15.03
N SER A 650 -28.11 -3.12 14.03
CA SER A 650 -27.83 -3.51 12.64
C SER A 650 -27.48 -2.31 11.75
N VAL A 651 -26.84 -2.59 10.63
CA VAL A 651 -26.62 -1.66 9.54
C VAL A 651 -27.05 -2.29 8.21
N ASN A 652 -27.80 -1.55 7.41
CA ASN A 652 -28.09 -1.88 6.02
C ASN A 652 -27.57 -0.78 5.11
N SER A 653 -26.96 -1.14 3.98
CA SER A 653 -26.48 -0.18 2.99
C SER A 653 -27.07 -0.48 1.62
N GLY A 654 -27.56 0.54 0.91
CA GLY A 654 -28.09 0.39 -0.44
C GLY A 654 -28.29 1.76 -1.10
N ALA A 655 -28.03 1.88 -2.38
CA ALA A 655 -28.19 3.09 -3.19
C ALA A 655 -27.52 4.35 -2.59
N GLY A 656 -26.33 4.19 -1.99
CA GLY A 656 -25.59 5.31 -1.37
C GLY A 656 -26.17 5.82 -0.05
N LYS A 657 -27.07 5.06 0.57
CA LYS A 657 -27.64 5.34 1.89
C LYS A 657 -27.24 4.23 2.88
N TYR A 658 -26.99 4.64 4.13
CA TYR A 658 -26.65 3.77 5.24
C TYR A 658 -27.76 3.91 6.30
N GLN A 659 -28.46 2.81 6.55
CA GLN A 659 -29.51 2.72 7.55
C GLN A 659 -28.95 2.00 8.78
N VAL A 660 -28.87 2.70 9.90
CA VAL A 660 -28.35 2.18 11.17
C VAL A 660 -29.49 2.08 12.17
N ILE A 661 -29.57 0.97 12.89
CA ILE A 661 -30.53 0.77 13.98
C ILE A 661 -29.76 0.69 15.30
N VAL A 662 -30.14 1.55 16.25
CA VAL A 662 -29.56 1.61 17.60
C VAL A 662 -30.67 1.46 18.63
N GLU A 663 -30.40 0.72 19.70
CA GLU A 663 -31.31 0.52 20.84
C GLU A 663 -30.73 1.21 22.08
N LYS A 664 -31.59 1.97 22.78
CA LYS A 664 -31.17 2.67 23.99
C LYS A 664 -31.09 1.71 25.17
N ASN A 665 -29.92 1.64 25.78
CA ASN A 665 -29.69 0.85 27.00
C ASN A 665 -29.32 1.77 28.16
N THR A 666 -29.95 1.55 29.32
CA THR A 666 -29.45 2.12 30.56
C THR A 666 -28.32 1.23 31.11
N PRO A 667 -27.19 1.77 31.53
CA PRO A 667 -26.16 0.98 32.21
C PRO A 667 -26.75 0.38 33.49
N GLN A 668 -26.96 -0.94 33.55
CA GLN A 668 -27.26 -1.60 34.81
C GLN A 668 -26.04 -1.43 35.74
N SER A 669 -26.27 -0.82 36.89
CA SER A 669 -25.31 -0.74 37.98
C SER A 669 -25.05 -2.13 38.55
N SER A 670 -24.09 -2.88 37.98
CA SER A 670 -23.47 -3.99 38.66
C SER A 670 -22.21 -3.47 39.35
N SER A 671 -22.28 -3.48 40.67
CA SER A 671 -21.22 -3.18 41.61
C SER A 671 -19.96 -4.01 41.34
N SER A 672 -18.99 -3.37 40.71
CA SER A 672 -17.57 -3.56 40.92
C SER A 672 -16.91 -2.23 40.52
N GLU A 673 -16.55 -1.46 41.55
CA GLU A 673 -15.78 -0.23 41.42
C GLU A 673 -14.43 -0.51 40.78
N VAL A 674 -14.36 -0.31 39.46
CA VAL A 674 -13.19 0.18 38.79
C VAL A 674 -13.53 1.59 38.36
N CYS A 675 -13.02 2.59 39.09
CA CYS A 675 -13.10 3.99 38.71
C CYS A 675 -12.58 4.16 37.28
N ARG A 676 -13.47 4.16 36.28
CA ARG A 676 -13.20 4.73 34.96
C ARG A 676 -13.21 6.24 35.14
N GLU A 677 -12.06 6.84 35.41
CA GLU A 677 -11.87 8.26 35.27
C GLU A 677 -12.38 8.70 33.89
N ASP A 678 -13.31 9.62 33.88
CA ASP A 678 -13.94 10.15 32.67
C ASP A 678 -12.98 11.12 31.99
N LYS A 679 -11.99 10.57 31.28
CA LYS A 679 -10.89 11.31 30.67
C LYS A 679 -11.42 12.13 29.48
N GLY A 680 -11.23 13.45 29.55
CA GLY A 680 -11.63 14.40 28.52
C GLY A 680 -10.78 14.31 27.23
N LYS A 681 -11.02 15.26 26.31
CA LYS A 681 -10.23 15.44 25.06
C LYS A 681 -9.87 16.90 24.89
N THR A 682 -8.62 17.19 24.52
CA THR A 682 -8.17 18.56 24.28
C THR A 682 -7.58 18.77 22.90
N PHE A 683 -7.77 19.96 22.37
CA PHE A 683 -7.26 20.40 21.10
C PHE A 683 -6.52 21.73 21.27
N ILE A 684 -5.32 21.88 20.73
CA ILE A 684 -4.66 23.19 20.57
C ILE A 684 -4.87 23.63 19.12
N LEU A 685 -5.55 24.74 18.93
CA LEU A 685 -5.65 25.37 17.61
C LEU A 685 -4.67 26.54 17.53
N PHE A 686 -3.61 26.32 16.75
CA PHE A 686 -2.56 27.31 16.50
C PHE A 686 -2.79 28.07 15.17
N SER A 687 -3.33 27.40 14.16
CA SER A 687 -3.50 27.95 12.81
C SER A 687 -4.84 28.70 12.63
N ASP A 688 -4.86 29.67 11.74
CA ASP A 688 -6.09 30.30 11.21
C ASP A 688 -6.41 29.89 9.76
N ASP A 689 -5.79 28.82 9.26
CA ASP A 689 -6.16 28.25 7.98
C ASP A 689 -7.57 27.64 8.04
N LEU A 690 -8.45 28.06 7.15
CA LEU A 690 -9.88 27.66 7.14
C LEU A 690 -10.06 26.12 7.19
N ASP A 691 -9.28 25.38 6.44
CA ASP A 691 -9.31 23.91 6.39
C ASP A 691 -8.91 23.26 7.72
N LYS A 692 -7.89 23.78 8.40
CA LYS A 692 -7.45 23.30 9.72
C LYS A 692 -8.46 23.67 10.82
N VAL A 693 -8.97 24.87 10.76
CA VAL A 693 -10.00 25.34 11.71
C VAL A 693 -11.27 24.52 11.57
N LEU A 694 -11.71 24.22 10.33
CA LEU A 694 -12.85 23.33 10.07
C LEU A 694 -12.59 21.94 10.67
N ALA A 695 -11.42 21.34 10.42
CA ALA A 695 -11.05 20.04 10.98
C ALA A 695 -11.11 20.02 12.50
N THR A 696 -10.62 21.07 13.17
CA THR A 696 -10.67 21.18 14.64
C THR A 696 -12.11 21.15 15.16
N PHE A 697 -13.03 21.93 14.56
CA PHE A 697 -14.42 21.95 15.01
C PHE A 697 -15.20 20.67 14.65
N VAL A 698 -14.88 20.01 13.54
CA VAL A 698 -15.42 18.68 13.21
C VAL A 698 -15.02 17.66 14.27
N LEU A 699 -13.73 17.59 14.60
CA LEU A 699 -13.21 16.67 15.63
C LEU A 699 -13.76 16.98 17.03
N ALA A 700 -13.85 18.27 17.41
CA ALA A 700 -14.37 18.68 18.70
C ALA A 700 -15.86 18.35 18.87
N ASN A 701 -16.68 18.58 17.83
CA ASN A 701 -18.09 18.21 17.85
C ASN A 701 -18.29 16.69 17.89
N GLY A 702 -17.50 15.94 17.10
CA GLY A 702 -17.51 14.48 17.14
C GLY A 702 -17.12 13.94 18.53
N ALA A 703 -16.10 14.52 19.16
CA ALA A 703 -15.70 14.15 20.51
C ALA A 703 -16.76 14.50 21.57
N ALA A 704 -17.37 15.68 21.49
CA ALA A 704 -18.43 16.10 22.39
C ALA A 704 -19.69 15.23 22.28
N ALA A 705 -19.99 14.71 21.07
CA ALA A 705 -21.09 13.79 20.85
C ALA A 705 -20.93 12.45 21.60
N THR A 706 -19.71 12.05 21.99
CA THR A 706 -19.47 10.86 22.82
C THR A 706 -19.70 11.08 24.30
N GLY A 707 -20.20 12.26 24.73
CA GLY A 707 -20.45 12.61 26.12
C GLY A 707 -19.21 12.98 26.92
N LYS A 708 -18.04 13.09 26.30
CA LYS A 708 -16.79 13.45 26.94
C LYS A 708 -16.59 14.96 27.02
N LYS A 709 -15.87 15.41 28.09
CA LYS A 709 -15.50 16.83 28.21
C LYS A 709 -14.48 17.17 27.14
N VAL A 710 -14.74 18.19 26.35
CA VAL A 710 -13.87 18.65 25.27
C VAL A 710 -13.43 20.08 25.52
N THR A 711 -12.13 20.36 25.38
CA THR A 711 -11.56 21.69 25.50
C THR A 711 -10.76 22.04 24.27
N ILE A 712 -10.96 23.24 23.69
CA ILE A 712 -10.14 23.80 22.61
C ILE A 712 -9.35 24.99 23.16
N PHE A 713 -8.03 24.93 23.08
CA PHE A 713 -7.12 26.01 23.46
C PHE A 713 -6.67 26.77 22.20
N PHE A 714 -7.06 28.03 22.09
CA PHE A 714 -6.76 28.89 20.95
C PHE A 714 -5.52 29.72 21.23
N THR A 715 -4.50 29.59 20.46
CA THR A 715 -3.23 30.30 20.63
C THR A 715 -2.76 30.88 19.31
N PHE A 716 -2.03 31.99 19.34
CA PHE A 716 -1.54 32.74 18.19
C PHE A 716 -2.60 32.95 17.10
N TRP A 717 -2.36 32.45 15.89
CA TRP A 717 -3.25 32.63 14.74
C TRP A 717 -4.61 31.99 14.96
N GLY A 718 -4.70 30.89 15.74
CA GLY A 718 -5.97 30.23 16.10
C GLY A 718 -6.99 31.14 16.79
N LEU A 719 -6.55 32.24 17.43
CA LEU A 719 -7.44 33.26 18.00
C LEU A 719 -8.39 33.90 16.93
N ASN A 720 -7.97 33.90 15.63
CA ASN A 720 -8.79 34.44 14.57
C ASN A 720 -10.06 33.60 14.29
N ALA A 721 -10.06 32.31 14.67
CA ALA A 721 -11.20 31.42 14.52
C ALA A 721 -12.38 31.76 15.46
N ILE A 722 -12.09 32.40 16.61
CA ILE A 722 -13.07 32.73 17.64
C ILE A 722 -13.34 34.24 17.76
N LYS A 723 -12.89 35.03 16.78
CA LYS A 723 -13.29 36.43 16.68
C LYS A 723 -14.76 36.59 16.36
N ARG A 724 -15.38 37.61 16.94
CA ARG A 724 -16.76 38.01 16.67
C ARG A 724 -16.94 38.39 15.19
N LEU A 725 -18.16 38.23 14.68
CA LEU A 725 -18.49 38.62 13.31
C LEU A 725 -18.71 40.13 13.19
N ASP A 726 -19.28 40.74 14.23
CA ASP A 726 -19.38 42.17 14.43
C ASP A 726 -18.03 42.68 14.95
N LYS A 727 -17.44 43.65 14.26
CA LYS A 727 -16.14 44.19 14.65
C LYS A 727 -16.31 45.29 15.70
N PRO A 728 -16.12 45.04 17.02
CA PRO A 728 -16.23 46.05 18.03
C PRO A 728 -15.11 47.09 17.93
N ALA A 729 -15.43 48.33 18.26
CA ALA A 729 -14.43 49.40 18.32
C ALA A 729 -13.67 49.30 19.66
N VAL A 730 -12.43 48.85 19.59
CA VAL A 730 -11.56 48.69 20.78
C VAL A 730 -10.32 49.60 20.70
N LYS A 731 -9.94 50.17 21.84
CA LYS A 731 -8.70 50.97 21.95
C LYS A 731 -7.50 50.00 21.97
N LYS A 732 -6.59 50.14 21.00
CA LYS A 732 -5.36 49.37 20.91
C LYS A 732 -4.13 50.31 20.86
N ASP A 733 -3.02 49.85 21.38
CA ASP A 733 -1.71 50.45 21.20
C ASP A 733 -1.26 50.38 19.72
N ILE A 734 -0.07 50.94 19.43
CA ILE A 734 0.44 51.03 18.03
C ILE A 734 0.63 49.63 17.45
N TRP A 735 1.17 48.67 18.24
CA TRP A 735 1.44 47.32 17.77
C TRP A 735 0.13 46.53 17.56
N GLY A 736 -0.81 46.63 18.48
CA GLY A 736 -2.13 46.02 18.31
C GLY A 736 -2.96 46.60 17.18
N LYS A 737 -2.75 47.88 16.79
CA LYS A 737 -3.35 48.45 15.59
C LYS A 737 -2.72 47.87 14.33
N MET A 738 -1.39 47.74 14.30
CA MET A 738 -0.67 47.11 13.19
C MET A 738 -1.11 45.68 12.96
N PHE A 739 -1.11 44.84 14.01
CA PHE A 739 -1.61 43.46 13.92
C PHE A 739 -3.09 43.44 13.48
N GLY A 740 -3.94 44.34 14.00
CA GLY A 740 -5.35 44.43 13.65
C GLY A 740 -5.59 44.76 12.17
N MET A 741 -4.66 45.38 11.45
CA MET A 741 -4.71 45.61 9.99
C MET A 741 -4.26 44.35 9.22
N MET A 742 -3.32 43.56 9.75
CA MET A 742 -2.75 42.41 9.08
C MET A 742 -3.57 41.14 9.29
N LEU A 743 -4.22 41.00 10.44
CA LEU A 743 -4.98 39.79 10.80
C LEU A 743 -6.39 39.78 10.21
N PRO A 744 -6.96 38.58 9.94
CA PRO A 744 -8.37 38.45 9.61
C PRO A 744 -9.26 39.14 10.65
N SER A 745 -10.23 39.95 10.21
CA SER A 745 -11.14 40.69 11.10
C SER A 745 -12.20 39.79 11.72
N SER A 746 -12.47 38.60 11.15
CA SER A 746 -13.43 37.62 11.66
C SER A 746 -13.16 36.26 11.01
N SER A 747 -13.78 35.20 11.52
CA SER A 747 -13.70 33.84 10.97
C SER A 747 -14.09 33.74 9.48
N LEU A 748 -14.95 34.62 8.99
CA LEU A 748 -15.38 34.67 7.59
C LEU A 748 -14.23 35.02 6.61
N LYS A 749 -13.13 35.62 7.10
CA LYS A 749 -11.99 36.04 6.30
C LYS A 749 -10.79 35.11 6.38
N LEU A 750 -10.94 33.94 7.00
CA LEU A 750 -9.90 32.93 7.05
C LEU A 750 -9.57 32.40 5.65
N ARG A 751 -8.29 32.12 5.42
CA ARG A 751 -7.72 31.69 4.14
C ARG A 751 -7.49 30.17 4.18
N LEU A 752 -7.34 29.55 3.00
CA LEU A 752 -6.91 28.18 2.91
C LEU A 752 -5.38 28.06 3.10
N SER A 753 -4.95 26.95 3.69
CA SER A 753 -3.52 26.59 3.84
C SER A 753 -2.84 26.41 2.48
N LYS A 754 -3.55 25.84 1.50
CA LYS A 754 -3.10 25.64 0.12
C LYS A 754 -4.18 26.12 -0.85
N MET A 755 -3.77 26.47 -2.08
CA MET A 755 -4.69 26.91 -3.15
C MET A 755 -5.55 28.14 -2.79
N ASN A 756 -5.05 29.05 -1.95
CA ASN A 756 -5.82 30.22 -1.52
C ASN A 756 -6.09 31.22 -2.66
N MET A 757 -5.22 31.31 -3.67
CA MET A 757 -5.39 32.09 -4.91
C MET A 757 -5.94 33.53 -4.67
N GLY A 758 -5.32 34.28 -3.78
CA GLY A 758 -5.79 35.61 -3.42
C GLY A 758 -7.14 35.66 -2.66
N GLY A 759 -7.55 34.53 -2.04
CA GLY A 759 -8.82 34.38 -1.30
C GLY A 759 -9.96 33.76 -2.13
N MET A 760 -9.76 33.54 -3.45
CA MET A 760 -10.74 32.84 -4.28
C MET A 760 -10.94 31.40 -3.84
N GLY A 761 -9.86 30.70 -3.44
CA GLY A 761 -9.92 29.31 -2.96
C GLY A 761 -10.82 29.16 -1.74
N ALA A 762 -10.70 30.03 -0.75
CA ALA A 762 -11.55 30.02 0.44
C ALA A 762 -13.04 30.30 0.12
N ARG A 763 -13.31 31.20 -0.83
CA ARG A 763 -14.66 31.46 -1.31
C ARG A 763 -15.25 30.26 -2.05
N MET A 764 -14.46 29.63 -2.91
CA MET A 764 -14.86 28.42 -3.65
C MET A 764 -15.15 27.27 -2.68
N MET A 765 -14.30 27.06 -1.67
CA MET A 765 -14.51 26.03 -0.67
C MET A 765 -15.82 26.24 0.09
N ARG A 766 -16.08 27.46 0.58
CA ARG A 766 -17.35 27.81 1.26
C ARG A 766 -18.57 27.63 0.35
N TYR A 767 -18.46 27.96 -0.93
CA TYR A 767 -19.51 27.75 -1.92
C TYR A 767 -19.78 26.25 -2.13
N ILE A 768 -18.73 25.43 -2.27
CA ILE A 768 -18.86 23.97 -2.44
C ILE A 768 -19.46 23.34 -1.18
N MET A 769 -19.01 23.75 0.01
CA MET A 769 -19.58 23.30 1.29
C MET A 769 -21.08 23.57 1.33
N ASN A 770 -21.50 24.80 1.02
CA ASN A 770 -22.92 25.15 0.97
C ASN A 770 -23.69 24.30 -0.05
N LYS A 771 -23.17 24.16 -1.29
CA LYS A 771 -23.81 23.36 -2.34
C LYS A 771 -23.93 21.87 -1.97
N LYS A 772 -23.02 21.36 -1.13
CA LYS A 772 -23.01 19.96 -0.66
C LYS A 772 -23.68 19.76 0.70
N ASN A 773 -24.33 20.77 1.24
CA ASN A 773 -24.95 20.79 2.57
C ASN A 773 -23.94 20.39 3.70
N ILE A 774 -22.70 20.85 3.57
CA ILE A 774 -21.67 20.72 4.61
C ILE A 774 -21.76 21.98 5.48
N ASP A 775 -21.80 21.78 6.80
CA ASP A 775 -21.89 22.88 7.77
C ASP A 775 -20.74 23.87 7.60
N SER A 776 -21.08 25.17 7.66
CA SER A 776 -20.08 26.22 7.64
C SER A 776 -19.24 26.22 8.93
N LEU A 777 -18.07 26.85 8.91
CA LEU A 777 -17.25 27.03 10.11
C LEU A 777 -18.03 27.65 11.25
N GLU A 778 -18.82 28.64 10.94
CA GLU A 778 -19.62 29.38 11.91
C GLU A 778 -20.75 28.52 12.51
N SER A 779 -21.35 27.62 11.71
CA SER A 779 -22.32 26.61 12.18
C SER A 779 -21.65 25.59 13.10
N LEU A 780 -20.52 24.99 12.68
CA LEU A 780 -19.76 24.01 13.48
C LEU A 780 -19.28 24.61 14.82
N ARG A 781 -18.89 25.88 14.82
CA ARG A 781 -18.46 26.61 16.02
C ARG A 781 -19.63 26.81 16.98
N THR A 782 -20.80 27.18 16.48
CA THR A 782 -22.01 27.32 17.28
C THR A 782 -22.46 25.99 17.87
N GLN A 783 -22.43 24.93 17.08
CA GLN A 783 -22.68 23.57 17.56
C GLN A 783 -21.70 23.15 18.68
N ALA A 784 -20.42 23.45 18.54
CA ALA A 784 -19.43 23.14 19.58
C ALA A 784 -19.75 23.84 20.90
N ILE A 785 -20.15 25.10 20.85
CA ILE A 785 -20.59 25.85 22.05
C ILE A 785 -21.86 25.22 22.66
N GLN A 786 -22.83 24.86 21.85
CA GLN A 786 -24.07 24.22 22.29
C GLN A 786 -23.84 22.84 22.91
N ASN A 787 -22.80 22.11 22.41
CA ASN A 787 -22.40 20.81 22.93
C ASN A 787 -21.51 20.90 24.17
N GLY A 788 -21.30 22.09 24.74
CA GLY A 788 -20.51 22.28 25.95
C GLY A 788 -18.98 22.16 25.76
N VAL A 789 -18.46 22.34 24.54
CA VAL A 789 -17.02 22.41 24.29
C VAL A 789 -16.47 23.69 24.93
N GLU A 790 -15.50 23.55 25.82
CA GLU A 790 -14.82 24.66 26.50
C GLU A 790 -13.83 25.34 25.55
N PHE A 791 -13.96 26.66 25.37
CA PHE A 791 -13.06 27.47 24.56
C PHE A 791 -12.17 28.31 25.48
N ILE A 792 -10.84 28.11 25.34
CA ILE A 792 -9.85 28.87 26.12
C ILE A 792 -8.95 29.66 25.17
N ALA A 793 -8.94 30.99 25.30
CA ALA A 793 -8.01 31.86 24.58
C ALA A 793 -6.73 32.07 25.36
N CYS A 794 -5.57 31.90 24.72
CA CYS A 794 -4.27 32.09 25.34
C CYS A 794 -4.00 33.59 25.61
N GLN A 795 -3.88 33.96 26.91
CA GLN A 795 -3.63 35.35 27.33
C GLN A 795 -2.35 35.92 26.70
N MET A 796 -1.23 35.18 26.75
CA MET A 796 0.05 35.58 26.17
C MET A 796 -0.09 35.90 24.66
N SER A 797 -0.80 35.04 23.93
CA SER A 797 -0.99 35.23 22.48
C SER A 797 -1.90 36.43 22.19
N MET A 798 -2.90 36.68 23.04
CA MET A 798 -3.75 37.87 22.95
C MET A 798 -2.92 39.16 23.13
N ASP A 799 -2.04 39.16 24.13
CA ASP A 799 -1.19 40.32 24.42
C ASP A 799 -0.17 40.60 23.31
N VAL A 800 0.51 39.55 22.80
CA VAL A 800 1.47 39.66 21.72
C VAL A 800 0.80 40.14 20.41
N MET A 801 -0.38 39.63 20.08
CA MET A 801 -1.07 39.94 18.84
C MET A 801 -2.04 41.14 18.95
N GLY A 802 -2.12 41.75 20.13
CA GLY A 802 -2.99 42.90 20.38
C GLY A 802 -4.48 42.56 20.19
N VAL A 803 -4.89 41.31 20.43
CA VAL A 803 -6.28 40.88 20.40
C VAL A 803 -6.92 41.17 21.76
N LYS A 804 -8.00 41.89 21.79
CA LYS A 804 -8.70 42.23 23.04
C LYS A 804 -9.87 41.29 23.29
N ARG A 805 -10.25 41.13 24.60
CA ARG A 805 -11.33 40.22 24.99
C ARG A 805 -12.64 40.54 24.27
N GLU A 806 -12.94 41.81 24.07
CA GLU A 806 -14.16 42.30 23.42
C GLU A 806 -14.25 41.89 21.94
N GLU A 807 -13.11 41.52 21.33
CA GLU A 807 -13.08 41.04 19.94
C GLU A 807 -13.40 39.55 19.82
N LEU A 808 -13.44 38.81 20.95
CA LEU A 808 -13.69 37.38 21.00
C LEU A 808 -15.17 37.10 21.34
N LEU A 809 -15.64 35.89 21.03
CA LEU A 809 -16.95 35.39 21.40
C LEU A 809 -17.18 35.42 22.93
N ASP A 810 -18.41 35.59 23.37
CA ASP A 810 -18.74 35.72 24.79
C ASP A 810 -18.45 34.48 25.62
N HIS A 811 -18.58 33.31 25.03
CA HIS A 811 -18.35 32.00 25.66
C HIS A 811 -16.84 31.57 25.77
N VAL A 812 -15.92 32.45 25.40
CA VAL A 812 -14.48 32.16 25.48
C VAL A 812 -13.94 32.53 26.86
N THR A 813 -13.30 31.60 27.53
CA THR A 813 -12.52 31.87 28.75
C THR A 813 -11.11 32.27 28.40
N ILE A 814 -10.49 33.14 29.19
CA ILE A 814 -9.07 33.49 29.02
C ILE A 814 -8.26 32.63 29.98
N GLY A 815 -7.20 32.00 29.45
CA GLY A 815 -6.33 31.17 30.26
C GLY A 815 -4.89 31.16 29.73
N GLY A 816 -3.97 30.71 30.58
CA GLY A 816 -2.58 30.49 30.21
C GLY A 816 -2.29 29.02 29.92
N VAL A 817 -1.00 28.71 29.69
CA VAL A 817 -0.50 27.35 29.47
C VAL A 817 -0.86 26.42 30.64
N ALA A 818 -0.75 26.87 31.87
CA ALA A 818 -1.13 26.07 33.05
C ALA A 818 -2.59 25.67 33.07
N THR A 819 -3.52 26.57 32.64
CA THR A 819 -4.93 26.24 32.51
C THR A 819 -5.16 25.15 31.48
N TYR A 820 -4.46 25.21 30.34
CA TYR A 820 -4.52 24.17 29.32
C TYR A 820 -3.92 22.85 29.84
N MET A 821 -2.73 22.87 30.47
CA MET A 821 -2.06 21.65 30.95
C MET A 821 -2.94 20.88 31.95
N ASN A 822 -3.63 21.59 32.85
CA ASN A 822 -4.58 20.95 33.78
C ASN A 822 -5.71 20.22 33.02
N ARG A 823 -6.19 20.76 31.90
CA ARG A 823 -7.19 20.08 31.05
C ARG A 823 -6.57 18.91 30.28
N ALA A 824 -5.33 19.05 29.81
CA ALA A 824 -4.60 18.05 29.06
C ALA A 824 -4.25 16.82 29.91
N GLU A 825 -3.90 17.01 31.19
CA GLU A 825 -3.65 15.92 32.16
C GLU A 825 -4.91 15.10 32.44
N GLN A 826 -6.07 15.72 32.42
CA GLN A 826 -7.38 15.08 32.59
C GLN A 826 -7.95 14.50 31.27
N ALA A 827 -7.21 14.58 30.18
CA ALA A 827 -7.62 14.14 28.85
C ALA A 827 -6.79 12.94 28.39
N ASN A 828 -7.43 12.02 27.64
CA ASN A 828 -6.74 10.88 27.04
C ASN A 828 -6.40 11.10 25.55
N VAL A 829 -6.84 12.23 24.97
CA VAL A 829 -6.49 12.66 23.62
C VAL A 829 -6.13 14.14 23.66
N ASN A 830 -4.92 14.46 23.23
CA ASN A 830 -4.39 15.82 23.12
C ASN A 830 -3.87 16.02 21.70
N LEU A 831 -4.51 16.91 20.91
CA LEU A 831 -4.13 17.18 19.54
C LEU A 831 -3.70 18.63 19.35
N PHE A 832 -2.67 18.85 18.55
CA PHE A 832 -2.18 20.16 18.12
C PHE A 832 -2.47 20.34 16.62
N ILE A 833 -3.21 21.40 16.23
CA ILE A 833 -3.68 21.65 14.87
C ILE A 833 -3.30 23.05 14.39
#